data_00e434759b526090f6dc41426c931c9f
#
_entry.id   00e434759b526090f6dc41426c931c9f
#
_cell.length_a   1.000
_cell.length_b   1.000
_cell.length_c   1.000
_cell.angle_alpha   90.00
_cell.angle_beta   90.00
_cell.angle_gamma   90.00
#
_symmetry.space_group_name_H-M   'P 1'
#
loop_
_entity.id
_entity.type
_entity.pdbx_description
1 polymer ?
#
loop_
_entity_poly.entity_id
_entity_poly.type
_entity_poly.pdbx_seq_one_letter_code
_entity_poly.pdbx_strand_id
1 'polypeptide(L)'
;MSSRRTVSIALHNGCAMIFFLLVSAAGWPGTALAQVPQSDAPGQASLSREQGPTMRIPRQQASSTAAVDGVVRSKAAAGTGSPVPGAQLTLRNLQTGQRYTSTANGEGLFHIFPLPPGHFELNVEAAGAESFVLHDLALGPNEVVTLEISLAETGTAESASRLPRLPELGPAPTSNPAATAGTYRELRHRLDSDPAYIQELAPDYLPPVADVYNAVPNRWALSQPDYRRYPQGGEYIYTRSHWYDPFNRNRYKGDEPIWPRVLGQQTFLNVTATAESFFDGRRVPSPSNESSERPGSSTFFGEGEQGFFDQTFRFTFDLFHGDTSFKPIDWRIRITPEISLNDLAVRERGIISPDVRAGTNRFDTHVGLQEAFVEIKLADLSSNYDFVSARAGIQQFNADFRGFLFVDEQPGLRIFGNLRSDRIEYNAAYFNLLEKNTNSGLNTVFERRHQQVVLGNVYLQDFFFPGYTVEFIGAFNKDDPSLHYDDNGFLVRPAPIGSVINQGVGPILHGIRVGYVGWLGSGHIGRVNLTHAFYQALGEDTFNPIAGRRVTVNAQMAAVELSYDRDWIRYRVSTFYTSGDANPRDGRARGFDSIEDLPNFAGGLFSSWNREGIRLTGSDVLIKSPGSLIPAVRASPEEGQANFVNPGIFFANAGADFDITPKLKGFANVNFLRFARTEALEYLLFQSPIHHTIGTDLGLGVEYRPPLSENIVLTGGAAVLQPGQGFKDIYTGRTLFSLFGSVKFTF
;
A
#
# COMPACT_ATOMS: atom_id res chain seq x y z
N MET A 1 -9.12 36.12 -40.74
CA MET A 1 -9.47 35.32 -39.55
C MET A 1 -8.35 34.30 -39.29
N SER A 2 -7.13 34.74 -39.06
CA SER A 2 -5.98 33.82 -38.96
C SER A 2 -4.95 34.21 -37.90
N SER A 3 -5.35 34.93 -36.84
CA SER A 3 -4.39 35.35 -35.80
C SER A 3 -4.69 34.91 -34.37
N ARG A 4 -5.78 34.18 -34.15
CA ARG A 4 -6.11 33.70 -32.78
C ARG A 4 -5.67 32.26 -32.46
N ARG A 5 -5.31 31.44 -33.44
CA ARG A 5 -4.87 30.05 -33.23
C ARG A 5 -3.42 29.89 -32.77
N THR A 6 -2.56 30.86 -33.09
CA THR A 6 -1.11 30.77 -32.79
C THR A 6 -0.77 31.18 -31.35
N VAL A 7 -1.62 31.94 -30.70
CA VAL A 7 -1.35 32.43 -29.33
C VAL A 7 -1.73 31.36 -28.25
N SER A 8 -2.74 30.53 -28.51
CA SER A 8 -3.17 29.49 -27.56
C SER A 8 -2.14 28.35 -27.43
N ILE A 9 -1.52 27.94 -28.53
CA ILE A 9 -0.49 26.88 -28.53
C ILE A 9 0.79 27.35 -27.83
N ALA A 10 1.14 28.64 -27.93
CA ALA A 10 2.31 29.21 -27.29
C ALA A 10 2.13 29.30 -25.72
N LEU A 11 0.91 29.50 -25.22
CA LEU A 11 0.67 29.53 -23.78
C LEU A 11 0.68 28.13 -23.15
N HIS A 12 0.15 27.10 -23.84
CA HIS A 12 0.18 25.72 -23.32
C HIS A 12 1.61 25.16 -23.30
N ASN A 13 2.40 25.41 -24.33
CA ASN A 13 3.81 25.02 -24.33
C ASN A 13 4.65 25.86 -23.35
N GLY A 14 4.23 27.08 -23.03
CA GLY A 14 4.89 27.95 -22.07
C GLY A 14 4.76 27.48 -20.62
N CYS A 15 3.61 26.98 -20.20
CA CYS A 15 3.41 26.45 -18.85
C CYS A 15 4.17 25.13 -18.61
N ALA A 16 4.18 24.23 -19.58
CA ALA A 16 4.96 23.00 -19.48
C ALA A 16 6.48 23.28 -19.46
N MET A 17 6.92 24.27 -20.24
CA MET A 17 8.34 24.67 -20.28
C MET A 17 8.77 25.48 -19.04
N ILE A 18 7.88 26.24 -18.41
CA ILE A 18 8.17 26.97 -17.16
C ILE A 18 8.29 25.97 -16.00
N PHE A 19 7.51 24.90 -15.97
CA PHE A 19 7.64 23.86 -14.95
C PHE A 19 8.96 23.07 -15.09
N PHE A 20 9.38 22.77 -16.31
CA PHE A 20 10.69 22.17 -16.59
C PHE A 20 11.87 23.11 -16.29
N LEU A 21 11.71 24.42 -16.52
CA LEU A 21 12.73 25.45 -16.24
C LEU A 21 12.83 25.77 -14.74
N LEU A 22 11.76 25.69 -13.97
CA LEU A 22 11.81 25.85 -12.51
C LEU A 22 12.49 24.68 -11.80
N VAL A 23 12.40 23.47 -12.34
CA VAL A 23 13.16 22.31 -11.85
C VAL A 23 14.63 22.35 -12.30
N SER A 24 14.93 22.99 -13.47
CA SER A 24 16.31 23.14 -13.97
C SER A 24 17.03 24.40 -13.47
N ALA A 25 16.34 25.39 -12.92
CA ALA A 25 16.94 26.62 -12.38
C ALA A 25 17.37 26.51 -10.90
N ALA A 26 16.94 25.50 -10.17
CA ALA A 26 17.53 25.13 -8.90
C ALA A 26 18.78 24.28 -9.18
N GLY A 27 19.88 24.95 -9.52
CA GLY A 27 21.17 24.35 -9.81
C GLY A 27 21.68 23.53 -8.64
N TRP A 28 21.54 22.20 -8.74
CA TRP A 28 22.12 21.23 -7.83
C TRP A 28 22.93 20.20 -8.60
N PRO A 29 24.11 19.85 -8.09
CA PRO A 29 24.93 18.82 -8.70
C PRO A 29 24.39 17.44 -8.33
N GLY A 30 24.07 16.65 -9.31
CA GLY A 30 24.12 15.19 -9.25
C GLY A 30 22.95 14.48 -8.67
N THR A 31 22.14 14.00 -9.58
CA THR A 31 21.43 12.71 -9.60
C THR A 31 20.70 12.26 -8.36
N ALA A 32 19.40 12.20 -8.48
CA ALA A 32 18.62 11.17 -7.87
C ALA A 32 17.20 11.15 -8.40
N LEU A 33 16.62 10.04 -8.43
CA LEU A 33 15.33 9.71 -9.00
C LEU A 33 14.47 8.95 -7.98
N ALA A 34 13.24 9.08 -8.07
CA ALA A 34 12.30 8.91 -6.99
C ALA A 34 11.16 7.93 -7.22
N GLN A 35 10.52 7.44 -6.27
CA GLN A 35 9.50 6.43 -6.19
C GLN A 35 8.09 6.90 -6.46
N VAL A 36 7.36 6.11 -7.20
CA VAL A 36 5.97 6.31 -7.52
C VAL A 36 5.09 5.88 -6.37
N PRO A 37 4.25 6.77 -5.84
CA PRO A 37 2.92 6.35 -5.46
C PRO A 37 2.27 5.78 -6.72
N GLN A 38 1.46 4.75 -6.61
CA GLN A 38 0.54 4.43 -7.68
C GLN A 38 -0.24 5.70 -7.97
N SER A 39 0.15 6.41 -9.02
CA SER A 39 -0.70 7.45 -9.52
C SER A 39 -1.75 6.73 -10.33
N ASP A 40 -2.88 7.07 -10.04
CA ASP A 40 -4.09 6.68 -10.66
C ASP A 40 -4.03 6.97 -12.15
N ALA A 41 -4.50 6.06 -12.92
CA ALA A 41 -5.05 6.39 -14.21
C ALA A 41 -5.99 7.59 -14.05
N PRO A 42 -6.21 8.42 -15.09
CA PRO A 42 -7.08 9.57 -14.95
C PRO A 42 -8.35 9.14 -14.25
N GLY A 43 -8.57 9.67 -13.06
CA GLY A 43 -9.73 9.34 -12.24
C GLY A 43 -9.51 8.48 -11.00
N GLN A 44 -8.30 8.12 -10.66
CA GLN A 44 -8.07 7.37 -9.41
C GLN A 44 -7.46 8.26 -8.34
N ALA A 45 -8.23 8.46 -7.29
CA ALA A 45 -7.77 9.13 -6.08
C ALA A 45 -6.54 8.44 -5.48
N SER A 46 -5.56 9.21 -5.07
CA SER A 46 -4.38 8.68 -4.38
C SER A 46 -4.85 7.92 -3.13
N LEU A 47 -4.74 6.60 -3.16
CA LEU A 47 -5.06 5.76 -2.02
C LEU A 47 -4.09 6.11 -0.89
N SER A 48 -4.49 7.01 -0.01
CA SER A 48 -3.75 7.22 1.23
C SER A 48 -3.72 5.88 1.96
N ARG A 49 -2.53 5.39 2.26
CA ARG A 49 -2.28 4.19 3.05
C ARG A 49 -2.77 4.40 4.48
N GLU A 50 -4.05 4.49 4.70
CA GLU A 50 -4.64 4.17 5.97
C GLU A 50 -5.38 2.86 5.86
N GLN A 51 -4.62 1.87 6.15
CA GLN A 51 -5.13 0.56 6.45
C GLN A 51 -5.89 0.67 7.78
N GLY A 52 -7.21 0.44 7.74
CA GLY A 52 -7.87 -0.19 8.86
C GLY A 52 -7.11 -1.46 9.25
N PRO A 53 -7.55 -2.34 10.16
CA PRO A 53 -6.84 -3.58 10.42
C PRO A 53 -6.80 -4.45 9.14
N THR A 54 -6.30 -3.87 8.10
CA THR A 54 -5.69 -4.48 6.96
C THR A 54 -4.32 -4.77 7.46
N MET A 55 -3.98 -6.03 7.50
CA MET A 55 -2.67 -6.54 7.75
C MET A 55 -1.62 -5.51 7.35
N ARG A 56 -0.85 -5.04 8.31
CA ARG A 56 0.48 -4.55 8.00
C ARG A 56 1.12 -5.72 7.26
N ILE A 57 1.20 -5.63 5.94
CA ILE A 57 2.21 -6.41 5.22
C ILE A 57 3.47 -6.10 6.01
N PRO A 58 4.11 -7.08 6.66
CA PRO A 58 5.31 -6.78 7.41
C PRO A 58 6.15 -5.93 6.46
N ARG A 59 6.42 -4.67 6.85
CA ARG A 59 7.58 -3.99 6.26
C ARG A 59 8.60 -5.09 6.29
N GLN A 60 9.14 -5.46 5.14
CA GLN A 60 10.22 -6.43 5.10
C GLN A 60 11.06 -6.21 6.32
N GLN A 61 11.17 -7.23 7.16
CA GLN A 61 12.12 -7.19 8.24
C GLN A 61 13.44 -6.81 7.57
N ALA A 62 13.83 -5.57 7.71
CA ALA A 62 15.24 -5.25 7.73
C ALA A 62 15.80 -6.32 8.66
N SER A 63 16.75 -7.11 8.17
CA SER A 63 17.40 -8.18 8.92
C SER A 63 17.47 -7.73 10.37
N SER A 64 16.77 -8.44 11.27
CA SER A 64 16.62 -8.04 12.67
C SER A 64 18.02 -7.87 13.25
N THR A 65 18.49 -6.63 13.31
CA THR A 65 19.84 -6.31 13.76
C THR A 65 19.75 -5.75 15.14
N ALA A 66 20.49 -6.33 16.06
CA ALA A 66 20.67 -5.81 17.41
C ALA A 66 21.84 -4.81 17.44
N ALA A 67 21.94 -4.04 18.51
CA ALA A 67 23.05 -3.14 18.79
C ALA A 67 23.49 -3.26 20.25
N VAL A 68 24.76 -2.97 20.51
CA VAL A 68 25.32 -2.82 21.85
C VAL A 68 25.96 -1.45 21.96
N ASP A 69 25.43 -0.64 22.86
CA ASP A 69 25.92 0.70 23.19
C ASP A 69 26.54 0.68 24.60
N GLY A 70 27.33 1.66 24.92
CA GLY A 70 27.75 1.80 26.30
C GLY A 70 28.89 2.77 26.53
N VAL A 71 29.34 2.80 27.77
CA VAL A 71 30.46 3.61 28.22
C VAL A 71 31.47 2.77 29.00
N VAL A 72 32.75 2.98 28.72
CA VAL A 72 33.88 2.39 29.46
C VAL A 72 34.44 3.43 30.41
N ARG A 73 34.50 3.11 31.70
CA ARG A 73 35.02 3.97 32.77
C ARG A 73 36.12 3.27 33.58
N SER A 74 36.98 4.02 34.19
CA SER A 74 37.93 3.49 35.20
C SER A 74 37.17 3.26 36.52
N LYS A 75 37.55 2.22 37.27
CA LYS A 75 36.97 1.92 38.57
C LYS A 75 37.48 2.92 39.63
N ALA A 76 36.65 3.86 40.05
CA ALA A 76 36.98 4.78 41.12
C ALA A 76 36.55 4.24 42.48
N ALA A 77 37.33 4.54 43.54
CA ALA A 77 37.04 4.09 44.92
C ALA A 77 35.77 4.73 45.54
N ALA A 78 35.30 5.85 45.01
CA ALA A 78 34.06 6.49 45.38
C ALA A 78 33.55 7.40 44.21
N GLY A 79 32.44 7.04 43.58
CA GLY A 79 31.79 7.84 42.54
C GLY A 79 31.95 7.31 41.11
N THR A 80 31.42 8.04 40.14
CA THR A 80 31.55 7.73 38.71
C THR A 80 32.99 7.86 38.23
N GLY A 81 33.61 6.77 37.79
CA GLY A 81 35.00 6.74 37.29
C GLY A 81 35.16 7.59 36.02
N SER A 82 36.45 7.97 35.75
CA SER A 82 36.77 8.72 34.52
C SER A 82 36.56 7.88 33.27
N PRO A 83 36.15 8.47 32.15
CA PRO A 83 36.03 7.75 30.89
C PRO A 83 37.38 7.19 30.44
N VAL A 84 37.39 6.00 29.83
CA VAL A 84 38.57 5.34 29.31
C VAL A 84 38.55 5.40 27.78
N PRO A 85 39.19 6.41 27.16
CA PRO A 85 39.23 6.54 25.71
C PRO A 85 40.16 5.49 25.11
N GLY A 86 39.85 5.01 23.92
CA GLY A 86 40.66 4.05 23.18
C GLY A 86 40.57 2.60 23.68
N ALA A 87 39.68 2.28 24.61
CA ALA A 87 39.39 0.91 24.99
C ALA A 87 38.92 0.09 23.78
N GLN A 88 39.50 -1.06 23.57
CA GLN A 88 39.20 -1.99 22.48
C GLN A 88 38.11 -2.96 22.96
N LEU A 89 36.99 -3.03 22.23
CA LEU A 89 35.90 -3.93 22.53
C LEU A 89 35.82 -5.01 21.44
N THR A 90 35.78 -6.26 21.84
CA THR A 90 35.61 -7.40 20.93
C THR A 90 34.40 -8.21 21.36
N LEU A 91 33.37 -8.23 20.54
CA LEU A 91 32.15 -9.00 20.74
C LEU A 91 32.21 -10.25 19.84
N ARG A 92 32.19 -11.44 20.45
CA ARG A 92 32.23 -12.72 19.74
C ARG A 92 30.90 -13.44 19.84
N ASN A 93 30.30 -13.75 18.69
CA ASN A 93 29.10 -14.59 18.66
C ASN A 93 29.43 -16.03 19.07
N LEU A 94 28.75 -16.56 20.08
CA LEU A 94 29.03 -17.89 20.65
C LEU A 94 28.57 -19.03 19.74
N GLN A 95 27.62 -18.78 18.84
CA GLN A 95 27.09 -19.79 17.93
C GLN A 95 27.89 -19.87 16.63
N THR A 96 28.25 -18.72 16.07
CA THR A 96 28.91 -18.64 14.75
C THR A 96 30.41 -18.43 14.84
N GLY A 97 30.94 -18.00 16.00
CA GLY A 97 32.32 -17.64 16.21
C GLY A 97 32.76 -16.31 15.59
N GLN A 98 31.83 -15.60 14.93
CA GLN A 98 32.10 -14.30 14.29
C GLN A 98 32.44 -13.24 15.34
N ARG A 99 33.40 -12.36 15.02
CA ARG A 99 33.85 -11.28 15.91
C ARG A 99 33.51 -9.93 15.33
N TYR A 100 33.07 -9.03 16.22
CA TYR A 100 32.78 -7.63 15.94
C TYR A 100 33.63 -6.78 16.88
N THR A 101 34.23 -5.73 16.35
CA THR A 101 35.16 -4.88 17.14
C THR A 101 34.69 -3.43 17.09
N SER A 102 34.89 -2.73 18.21
CA SER A 102 34.69 -1.28 18.32
C SER A 102 35.75 -0.68 19.23
N THR A 103 35.94 0.63 19.14
CA THR A 103 36.87 1.37 19.99
C THR A 103 36.11 2.51 20.68
N ALA A 104 36.31 2.66 22.00
CA ALA A 104 35.69 3.72 22.76
C ALA A 104 36.26 5.09 22.38
N ASN A 105 35.41 6.09 22.20
CA ASN A 105 35.80 7.45 21.83
C ASN A 105 36.41 8.23 23.01
N GLY A 106 36.70 9.54 22.83
CA GLY A 106 37.29 10.41 23.85
C GLY A 106 36.47 10.54 25.15
N GLU A 107 35.18 10.24 25.12
CA GLU A 107 34.25 10.23 26.26
C GLU A 107 34.03 8.81 26.83
N GLY A 108 34.77 7.82 26.32
CA GLY A 108 34.64 6.41 26.70
C GLY A 108 33.40 5.73 26.09
N LEU A 109 32.65 6.39 25.22
CA LEU A 109 31.44 5.83 24.58
C LEU A 109 31.81 4.89 23.43
N PHE A 110 31.08 3.79 23.30
CA PHE A 110 31.22 2.85 22.18
C PHE A 110 29.84 2.44 21.63
N HIS A 111 29.87 2.02 20.36
CA HIS A 111 28.69 1.52 19.63
C HIS A 111 29.09 0.38 18.72
N ILE A 112 28.37 -0.74 18.78
CA ILE A 112 28.58 -1.92 17.92
C ILE A 112 27.28 -2.24 17.22
N PHE A 113 27.24 -2.00 15.91
CA PHE A 113 26.10 -2.22 15.04
C PHE A 113 26.60 -2.40 13.59
N PRO A 114 25.94 -3.22 12.74
CA PRO A 114 24.81 -4.11 13.04
C PRO A 114 25.25 -5.46 13.61
N LEU A 115 24.47 -6.01 14.57
CA LEU A 115 24.70 -7.32 15.16
C LEU A 115 23.53 -8.25 14.86
N PRO A 116 23.74 -9.52 14.49
CA PRO A 116 22.66 -10.50 14.42
C PRO A 116 22.16 -10.82 15.84
N PRO A 117 20.87 -11.19 16.02
CA PRO A 117 20.40 -11.73 17.29
C PRO A 117 21.18 -12.99 17.67
N GLY A 118 21.43 -13.20 18.96
CA GLY A 118 22.16 -14.37 19.44
C GLY A 118 22.84 -14.15 20.78
N HIS A 119 23.70 -15.10 21.16
CA HIS A 119 24.49 -15.06 22.37
C HIS A 119 25.93 -14.66 22.06
N PHE A 120 26.48 -13.73 22.84
CA PHE A 120 27.79 -13.14 22.61
C PHE A 120 28.64 -13.14 23.86
N GLU A 121 29.94 -13.17 23.64
CA GLU A 121 30.96 -12.91 24.66
C GLU A 121 31.62 -11.56 24.34
N LEU A 122 31.56 -10.63 25.28
CA LEU A 122 32.23 -9.32 25.15
C LEU A 122 33.52 -9.29 25.92
N ASN A 123 34.61 -8.98 25.25
CA ASN A 123 35.93 -8.72 25.84
C ASN A 123 36.28 -7.24 25.64
N VAL A 124 36.73 -6.58 26.71
CA VAL A 124 37.15 -5.18 26.70
C VAL A 124 38.54 -5.05 27.25
N GLU A 125 39.44 -4.45 26.47
CA GLU A 125 40.85 -4.25 26.78
C GLU A 125 41.22 -2.77 26.67
N ALA A 126 41.95 -2.25 27.63
CA ALA A 126 42.52 -0.90 27.59
C ALA A 126 43.90 -0.85 28.15
N ALA A 127 44.76 0.06 27.63
CA ALA A 127 46.11 0.22 28.10
C ALA A 127 46.13 0.65 29.56
N GLY A 128 46.82 -0.15 30.43
CA GLY A 128 46.95 0.15 31.87
C GLY A 128 45.75 -0.29 32.73
N ALA A 129 44.81 -1.05 32.18
CA ALA A 129 43.67 -1.62 32.89
C ALA A 129 43.60 -3.14 32.75
N GLU A 130 42.97 -3.81 33.72
CA GLU A 130 42.66 -5.23 33.59
C GLU A 130 41.58 -5.46 32.55
N SER A 131 41.70 -6.55 31.74
CA SER A 131 40.68 -6.92 30.75
C SER A 131 39.39 -7.33 31.43
N PHE A 132 38.25 -6.84 30.88
CA PHE A 132 36.90 -7.19 31.32
C PHE A 132 36.28 -8.17 30.33
N VAL A 133 35.72 -9.26 30.83
CA VAL A 133 35.02 -10.26 30.04
C VAL A 133 33.59 -10.44 30.55
N LEU A 134 32.60 -10.22 29.67
CA LEU A 134 31.21 -10.52 29.95
C LEU A 134 30.82 -11.76 29.13
N HIS A 135 30.55 -12.85 29.83
CA HIS A 135 30.11 -14.09 29.21
C HIS A 135 28.60 -14.08 29.03
N ASP A 136 28.12 -14.57 27.87
CA ASP A 136 26.73 -14.82 27.55
C ASP A 136 25.83 -13.55 27.56
N LEU A 137 26.22 -12.56 26.77
CA LEU A 137 25.34 -11.42 26.44
C LEU A 137 24.32 -11.86 25.39
N ALA A 138 23.05 -12.01 25.78
CA ALA A 138 21.97 -12.36 24.89
C ALA A 138 21.44 -11.09 24.22
N LEU A 139 21.34 -11.10 22.88
CA LEU A 139 20.76 -10.02 22.06
C LEU A 139 19.57 -10.55 21.31
N GLY A 140 18.40 -9.97 21.55
CA GLY A 140 17.15 -10.23 20.82
C GLY A 140 17.10 -9.46 19.48
N PRO A 141 16.14 -9.79 18.59
CA PRO A 141 15.93 -9.06 17.37
C PRO A 141 15.47 -7.61 17.64
N ASN A 142 16.13 -6.64 17.00
CA ASN A 142 15.91 -5.19 17.17
C ASN A 142 16.17 -4.67 18.60
N GLU A 143 16.93 -5.38 19.38
CA GLU A 143 17.31 -5.00 20.73
C GLU A 143 18.55 -4.11 20.74
N VAL A 144 18.52 -3.07 21.56
CA VAL A 144 19.70 -2.23 21.87
C VAL A 144 19.99 -2.41 23.35
N VAL A 145 21.15 -3.01 23.65
CA VAL A 145 21.62 -3.22 25.02
C VAL A 145 22.63 -2.14 25.36
N THR A 146 22.37 -1.40 26.45
CA THR A 146 23.30 -0.37 26.95
C THR A 146 24.12 -0.92 28.12
N LEU A 147 25.46 -0.86 28.03
CA LEU A 147 26.38 -1.37 29.04
C LEU A 147 27.22 -0.25 29.67
N GLU A 148 27.36 -0.28 30.99
CA GLU A 148 28.34 0.51 31.71
C GLU A 148 29.47 -0.41 32.22
N ILE A 149 30.67 -0.26 31.64
CA ILE A 149 31.80 -1.14 31.88
C ILE A 149 32.83 -0.40 32.73
N SER A 150 33.18 -0.95 33.89
CA SER A 150 34.18 -0.39 34.79
C SER A 150 35.46 -1.24 34.78
N LEU A 151 36.58 -0.68 34.28
CA LEU A 151 37.89 -1.34 34.25
C LEU A 151 38.72 -0.99 35.50
N ALA A 152 39.33 -1.99 36.11
CA ALA A 152 40.27 -1.83 37.22
C ALA A 152 41.67 -1.46 36.68
N GLU A 153 42.37 -0.51 37.33
CA GLU A 153 43.76 -0.18 36.97
C GLU A 153 44.71 -1.31 37.41
N THR A 154 45.67 -1.68 36.54
CA THR A 154 46.71 -2.64 36.83
C THR A 154 47.72 -2.01 37.78
N GLY A 155 47.57 -2.23 39.08
CA GLY A 155 48.59 -1.80 40.04
C GLY A 155 48.10 -1.41 41.41
N THR A 156 47.31 -2.22 42.10
CA THR A 156 47.29 -2.33 43.58
C THR A 156 46.57 -3.62 43.95
N ALA A 157 47.34 -4.62 44.32
CA ALA A 157 46.80 -5.78 45.02
C ALA A 157 46.37 -5.36 46.41
N GLU A 158 45.10 -5.04 46.61
CA GLU A 158 44.54 -5.06 47.97
C GLU A 158 43.05 -5.41 47.91
N SER A 159 42.74 -6.51 48.60
CA SER A 159 41.43 -6.96 49.09
C SER A 159 40.28 -7.00 48.08
N ALA A 160 40.10 -8.16 47.50
CA ALA A 160 38.83 -8.60 47.01
C ALA A 160 37.82 -8.56 48.18
N SER A 161 37.08 -7.48 48.29
CA SER A 161 35.83 -7.44 49.00
C SER A 161 34.86 -8.42 48.32
N ARG A 162 34.66 -9.57 48.95
CA ARG A 162 33.68 -10.57 48.53
C ARG A 162 32.33 -9.86 48.35
N LEU A 163 31.87 -9.81 47.13
CA LEU A 163 30.44 -9.69 46.87
C LEU A 163 29.74 -10.83 47.68
N PRO A 164 28.60 -10.56 48.34
CA PRO A 164 27.83 -11.61 48.99
C PRO A 164 27.56 -12.70 47.96
N ARG A 165 28.01 -13.91 48.22
CA ARG A 165 27.60 -15.08 47.44
C ARG A 165 26.08 -15.12 47.47
N LEU A 166 25.48 -15.09 46.29
CA LEU A 166 24.12 -15.63 46.15
C LEU A 166 24.08 -17.00 46.85
N PRO A 167 23.07 -17.30 47.67
CA PRO A 167 22.92 -18.61 48.31
C PRO A 167 23.06 -19.65 47.21
N GLU A 168 23.95 -20.63 47.44
CA GLU A 168 24.10 -21.77 46.54
C GLU A 168 22.71 -22.43 46.48
N LEU A 169 22.07 -22.30 45.30
CA LEU A 169 20.93 -23.13 44.95
C LEU A 169 21.43 -24.56 45.04
N GLY A 170 20.80 -25.35 45.93
CA GLY A 170 21.06 -26.77 46.09
C GLY A 170 21.06 -27.48 44.73
N PRO A 171 21.65 -28.67 44.62
CA PRO A 171 21.83 -29.36 43.34
C PRO A 171 20.53 -29.39 42.59
N ALA A 172 20.54 -28.86 41.37
CA ALA A 172 19.39 -28.81 40.47
C ALA A 172 18.82 -30.23 40.33
N PRO A 173 17.54 -30.43 40.53
CA PRO A 173 16.92 -31.73 40.29
C PRO A 173 17.17 -32.06 38.79
N THR A 174 17.63 -33.28 38.55
CA THR A 174 17.85 -33.84 37.21
C THR A 174 16.64 -33.60 36.35
N SER A 175 16.77 -32.68 35.42
CA SER A 175 15.70 -32.14 34.60
C SER A 175 15.18 -33.15 33.58
N ASN A 176 13.94 -33.54 33.73
CA ASN A 176 13.17 -34.16 32.67
C ASN A 176 12.71 -33.04 31.75
N PRO A 177 13.08 -32.98 30.45
CA PRO A 177 12.78 -31.85 29.55
C PRO A 177 11.28 -31.61 29.37
N ALA A 178 10.42 -32.56 29.69
CA ALA A 178 8.96 -32.36 29.69
C ALA A 178 8.42 -31.58 30.90
N ALA A 179 9.18 -31.48 32.00
CA ALA A 179 8.76 -30.76 33.20
C ALA A 179 9.08 -29.25 33.14
N THR A 180 10.02 -28.84 32.30
CA THR A 180 10.50 -27.45 32.23
C THR A 180 9.50 -26.49 31.60
N ALA A 181 8.70 -26.95 30.62
CA ALA A 181 7.69 -26.11 29.96
C ALA A 181 6.47 -25.84 30.88
N GLY A 182 6.11 -26.80 31.77
CA GLY A 182 5.07 -26.62 32.76
C GLY A 182 5.48 -25.63 33.84
N THR A 183 6.71 -25.76 34.35
CA THR A 183 7.26 -24.94 35.44
C THR A 183 7.41 -23.47 35.03
N TYR A 184 7.80 -23.20 33.78
CA TYR A 184 7.92 -21.83 33.27
C TYR A 184 6.56 -21.15 33.11
N ARG A 185 5.54 -21.92 32.74
CA ARG A 185 4.16 -21.44 32.62
C ARG A 185 3.52 -21.17 33.96
N GLU A 186 3.77 -22.02 34.96
CA GLU A 186 3.34 -21.82 36.34
C GLU A 186 4.08 -20.68 37.04
N LEU A 187 5.38 -20.52 36.78
CA LEU A 187 6.16 -19.39 37.29
C LEU A 187 5.62 -18.07 36.77
N ARG A 188 5.35 -18.01 35.45
CA ARG A 188 4.79 -16.83 34.82
C ARG A 188 3.38 -16.52 35.31
N HIS A 189 2.55 -17.54 35.49
CA HIS A 189 1.21 -17.36 36.03
C HIS A 189 1.23 -16.86 37.50
N ARG A 190 2.20 -17.31 38.31
CA ARG A 190 2.38 -16.82 39.69
C ARG A 190 2.96 -15.40 39.71
N LEU A 191 3.91 -15.07 38.85
CA LEU A 191 4.43 -13.71 38.68
C LEU A 191 3.34 -12.73 38.23
N ASP A 192 2.42 -13.16 37.37
CA ASP A 192 1.33 -12.34 36.88
C ASP A 192 0.15 -12.21 37.86
N SER A 193 0.01 -13.16 38.83
CA SER A 193 -1.16 -13.24 39.70
C SER A 193 -0.90 -13.01 41.18
N ASP A 194 0.35 -13.08 41.65
CA ASP A 194 0.69 -12.92 43.07
C ASP A 194 1.95 -12.06 43.27
N PRO A 195 1.77 -10.75 43.55
CA PRO A 195 2.87 -9.83 43.82
C PRO A 195 3.71 -10.24 45.04
N ALA A 196 3.12 -10.95 46.02
CA ALA A 196 3.84 -11.43 47.20
C ALA A 196 4.90 -12.48 46.85
N TYR A 197 4.72 -13.22 45.77
CA TYR A 197 5.69 -14.22 45.28
C TYR A 197 7.00 -13.62 44.84
N ILE A 198 6.97 -12.44 44.24
CA ILE A 198 8.18 -11.70 43.83
C ILE A 198 8.96 -11.23 45.04
N GLN A 199 8.27 -10.82 46.09
CA GLN A 199 8.88 -10.39 47.34
C GLN A 199 9.51 -11.59 48.13
N GLU A 200 8.93 -12.77 47.99
CA GLU A 200 9.48 -14.01 48.55
C GLU A 200 10.78 -14.44 47.86
N LEU A 201 10.87 -14.23 46.55
CA LEU A 201 12.06 -14.56 45.75
C LEU A 201 13.25 -13.62 45.99
N ALA A 202 13.01 -12.37 46.33
CA ALA A 202 14.05 -11.36 46.51
C ALA A 202 13.66 -10.27 47.54
N PRO A 203 13.46 -10.64 48.83
CA PRO A 203 12.86 -9.75 49.83
C PRO A 203 13.66 -8.47 50.10
N ASP A 204 14.98 -8.47 49.89
CA ASP A 204 15.85 -7.36 50.24
C ASP A 204 16.18 -6.39 49.06
N TYR A 205 15.77 -6.73 47.85
CA TYR A 205 16.15 -6.00 46.62
C TYR A 205 14.99 -5.34 45.89
N LEU A 206 13.76 -5.63 46.24
CA LEU A 206 12.62 -5.03 45.58
C LEU A 206 12.05 -3.86 46.41
N PRO A 207 11.87 -2.67 45.81
CA PRO A 207 11.08 -1.64 46.46
C PRO A 207 9.69 -2.23 46.80
N PRO A 208 8.98 -1.67 47.79
CA PRO A 208 7.66 -2.17 48.15
C PRO A 208 6.80 -2.35 46.90
N VAL A 209 6.37 -3.59 46.69
CA VAL A 209 5.79 -4.10 45.43
C VAL A 209 4.53 -3.35 44.97
N ALA A 210 3.94 -2.53 45.83
CA ALA A 210 2.68 -1.89 45.56
C ALA A 210 2.68 -0.98 44.32
N ASP A 211 3.81 -0.38 43.97
CA ASP A 211 3.83 0.69 42.96
C ASP A 211 4.60 0.37 41.65
N VAL A 212 5.44 -0.67 41.62
CA VAL A 212 6.33 -0.93 40.48
C VAL A 212 5.96 -2.18 39.68
N TYR A 213 5.34 -3.19 40.32
CA TYR A 213 5.06 -4.49 39.72
C TYR A 213 3.58 -4.90 39.78
N ASN A 214 2.66 -3.96 39.97
CA ASN A 214 1.24 -4.27 39.77
C ASN A 214 1.05 -4.58 38.28
N ALA A 215 1.01 -5.87 37.97
CA ALA A 215 0.58 -6.33 36.67
C ALA A 215 -0.79 -5.71 36.39
N VAL A 216 -0.88 -4.84 35.40
CA VAL A 216 -2.16 -4.30 34.98
C VAL A 216 -2.96 -5.44 34.37
N PRO A 217 -4.00 -5.94 35.04
CA PRO A 217 -4.70 -7.17 34.64
C PRO A 217 -5.44 -6.99 33.28
N ASN A 218 -5.63 -5.76 32.86
CA ASN A 218 -6.29 -5.42 31.61
C ASN A 218 -5.58 -4.22 30.98
N ARG A 219 -4.98 -4.42 29.81
CA ARG A 219 -4.31 -3.35 29.03
C ARG A 219 -5.26 -2.21 28.64
N TRP A 220 -6.54 -2.50 28.45
CA TRP A 220 -7.56 -1.50 28.13
C TRP A 220 -7.85 -0.57 29.31
N ALA A 221 -7.55 -0.99 30.53
CA ALA A 221 -7.69 -0.17 31.73
C ALA A 221 -6.50 0.80 31.95
N LEU A 222 -5.44 0.72 31.16
CA LEU A 222 -4.36 1.70 31.20
C LEU A 222 -4.89 3.05 30.77
N SER A 223 -4.94 4.00 31.68
CA SER A 223 -5.20 5.39 31.35
C SER A 223 -3.96 6.00 30.70
N GLN A 224 -4.16 6.75 29.62
CA GLN A 224 -3.09 7.57 29.07
C GLN A 224 -2.69 8.64 30.10
N PRO A 225 -1.38 8.76 30.43
CA PRO A 225 -0.94 9.81 31.35
C PRO A 225 -1.23 11.18 30.74
N ASP A 226 -1.45 12.18 31.64
CA ASP A 226 -1.64 13.55 31.22
C ASP A 226 -0.58 13.94 30.20
N TYR A 227 -1.00 14.51 29.08
CA TYR A 227 -0.10 14.90 28.00
C TYR A 227 0.97 15.90 28.46
N ARG A 228 0.68 16.73 29.46
CA ARG A 228 1.63 17.63 30.10
C ARG A 228 2.52 16.87 31.09
N ARG A 229 3.53 16.20 30.56
CA ARG A 229 4.51 15.44 31.35
C ARG A 229 5.51 16.32 32.10
N TYR A 230 5.54 17.63 31.83
CA TYR A 230 6.48 18.54 32.42
C TYR A 230 5.76 19.57 33.33
N PRO A 231 6.35 19.96 34.49
CA PRO A 231 5.78 20.95 35.35
C PRO A 231 5.50 22.27 34.59
N GLN A 232 4.42 22.95 34.97
CA GLN A 232 4.10 24.27 34.42
C GLN A 232 5.25 25.21 34.75
N GLY A 233 5.89 25.81 33.72
CA GLY A 233 7.01 26.75 33.87
C GLY A 233 8.39 26.14 33.63
N GLY A 234 8.51 24.85 33.40
CA GLY A 234 9.77 24.25 32.93
C GLY A 234 10.06 24.63 31.47
N GLU A 235 11.33 24.84 31.14
CA GLU A 235 11.76 24.94 29.72
C GLU A 235 11.41 23.62 29.00
N TYR A 236 10.69 23.75 27.90
CA TYR A 236 10.43 22.60 27.05
C TYR A 236 11.74 22.17 26.37
N ILE A 237 12.07 20.87 26.42
CA ILE A 237 13.24 20.29 25.77
C ILE A 237 13.20 20.51 24.25
N TYR A 238 12.01 20.69 23.68
CA TYR A 238 11.79 20.92 22.26
C TYR A 238 11.27 22.32 22.00
N THR A 239 11.80 22.97 20.97
CA THR A 239 11.30 24.26 20.47
C THR A 239 9.84 24.12 20.05
N ARG A 240 9.02 25.15 20.35
CA ARG A 240 7.65 25.21 19.83
C ARG A 240 7.70 25.31 18.31
N SER A 241 7.01 24.41 17.64
CA SER A 241 6.87 24.43 16.20
C SER A 241 5.89 25.49 15.73
N HIS A 242 6.05 25.93 14.49
CA HIS A 242 5.03 26.68 13.78
C HIS A 242 3.90 25.73 13.32
N TRP A 243 2.68 26.25 13.17
CA TRP A 243 1.52 25.47 12.74
C TRP A 243 1.71 24.79 11.36
N TYR A 244 2.59 25.34 10.52
CA TYR A 244 2.94 24.83 9.19
C TYR A 244 4.14 23.88 9.18
N ASP A 245 4.76 23.60 10.31
CA ASP A 245 5.90 22.69 10.42
C ASP A 245 5.38 21.26 10.64
N PRO A 246 5.55 20.34 9.68
CA PRO A 246 5.07 18.96 9.80
C PRO A 246 5.96 18.06 10.67
N PHE A 247 7.17 18.51 11.02
CA PHE A 247 8.18 17.66 11.66
C PHE A 247 8.31 17.85 13.17
N ASN A 248 7.95 19.03 13.66
CA ASN A 248 8.07 19.35 15.07
C ASN A 248 6.69 19.36 15.70
N ARG A 249 6.65 19.25 17.03
CA ARG A 249 5.46 19.24 17.87
C ARG A 249 4.35 20.18 17.36
N ASN A 250 3.40 19.61 16.64
CA ASN A 250 2.33 20.34 15.96
C ASN A 250 0.97 19.72 16.30
N ARG A 251 0.08 20.49 16.91
CA ARG A 251 -1.26 20.03 17.28
C ARG A 251 -2.13 19.58 16.11
N TYR A 252 -1.85 20.06 14.91
CA TYR A 252 -2.55 19.67 13.69
C TYR A 252 -1.95 18.40 13.03
N LYS A 253 -0.91 17.84 13.63
CA LYS A 253 -0.29 16.57 13.25
C LYS A 253 -0.48 15.47 14.29
N GLY A 254 -1.41 15.68 15.25
CA GLY A 254 -1.69 14.71 16.29
C GLY A 254 -0.67 14.67 17.43
N ASP A 255 0.32 15.59 17.45
CA ASP A 255 1.37 15.59 18.48
C ASP A 255 0.88 16.12 19.82
N GLU A 256 -0.18 16.90 19.83
CA GLU A 256 -0.80 17.45 21.03
C GLU A 256 -2.33 17.34 20.96
N PRO A 257 -3.02 17.14 22.09
CA PRO A 257 -4.47 17.16 22.12
C PRO A 257 -5.06 18.47 21.60
N ILE A 258 -6.07 18.34 20.71
CA ILE A 258 -6.81 19.49 20.20
C ILE A 258 -7.89 19.91 21.21
N TRP A 259 -7.98 21.19 21.53
CA TRP A 259 -8.95 21.76 22.49
C TRP A 259 -9.11 20.95 23.79
N PRO A 260 -8.04 20.70 24.57
CA PRO A 260 -8.06 19.77 25.72
C PRO A 260 -9.04 20.15 26.81
N ARG A 261 -9.46 21.44 26.86
CA ARG A 261 -10.47 21.92 27.82
C ARG A 261 -11.90 21.50 27.46
N VAL A 262 -12.16 21.19 26.18
CA VAL A 262 -13.49 20.85 25.65
C VAL A 262 -13.58 19.37 25.34
N LEU A 263 -12.58 18.82 24.64
CA LEU A 263 -12.57 17.46 24.13
C LEU A 263 -11.71 16.48 24.96
N GLY A 264 -11.11 16.97 26.06
CA GLY A 264 -10.26 16.16 26.93
C GLY A 264 -8.82 16.01 26.41
N GLN A 265 -7.98 15.36 27.23
CA GLN A 265 -6.53 15.21 26.98
C GLN A 265 -6.19 14.12 25.94
N GLN A 266 -7.16 13.36 25.48
CA GLN A 266 -6.95 12.19 24.60
C GLN A 266 -7.54 12.35 23.21
N THR A 267 -7.95 13.57 22.83
CA THR A 267 -8.50 13.85 21.51
C THR A 267 -7.49 14.59 20.68
N PHE A 268 -7.18 14.06 19.51
CA PHE A 268 -6.15 14.54 18.60
C PHE A 268 -6.75 14.86 17.24
N LEU A 269 -6.17 15.86 16.56
CA LEU A 269 -6.50 16.19 15.17
C LEU A 269 -5.25 16.02 14.32
N ASN A 270 -5.35 15.17 13.28
CA ASN A 270 -4.33 15.06 12.25
C ASN A 270 -4.87 15.69 10.95
N VAL A 271 -4.19 16.73 10.47
CA VAL A 271 -4.47 17.37 9.19
C VAL A 271 -3.37 16.98 8.21
N THR A 272 -3.76 16.38 7.11
CA THR A 272 -2.85 16.06 6.01
C THR A 272 -3.31 16.80 4.75
N ALA A 273 -2.42 17.53 4.11
CA ALA A 273 -2.66 18.16 2.82
C ALA A 273 -1.69 17.55 1.81
N THR A 274 -2.22 17.01 0.73
CA THR A 274 -1.42 16.45 -0.36
C THR A 274 -1.70 17.21 -1.64
N ALA A 275 -0.63 17.61 -2.34
CA ALA A 275 -0.70 18.14 -3.69
C ALA A 275 0.10 17.20 -4.60
N GLU A 276 -0.55 16.64 -5.60
CA GLU A 276 0.09 15.74 -6.57
C GLU A 276 -0.14 16.26 -7.97
N SER A 277 0.96 16.42 -8.71
CA SER A 277 0.95 16.76 -10.13
C SER A 277 1.38 15.54 -10.92
N PHE A 278 0.57 15.08 -11.85
CA PHE A 278 0.85 13.95 -12.71
C PHE A 278 0.86 14.36 -14.18
N PHE A 279 1.78 13.83 -14.92
CA PHE A 279 1.89 14.01 -16.37
C PHE A 279 2.11 12.67 -17.06
N ASP A 280 1.42 12.43 -18.18
CA ASP A 280 1.61 11.26 -19.03
C ASP A 280 1.55 11.65 -20.52
N GLY A 281 2.66 11.47 -21.23
CA GLY A 281 2.73 11.56 -22.68
C GLY A 281 2.73 10.15 -23.27
N ARG A 282 1.68 9.78 -23.97
CA ARG A 282 1.44 8.40 -24.37
C ARG A 282 0.98 8.25 -25.82
N ARG A 283 1.15 7.05 -26.37
CA ARG A 283 0.52 6.61 -27.60
C ARG A 283 -0.33 5.38 -27.31
N VAL A 284 -1.63 5.49 -27.57
CA VAL A 284 -2.62 4.40 -27.43
C VAL A 284 -3.47 4.32 -28.71
N PRO A 285 -4.08 3.18 -29.05
CA PRO A 285 -5.01 3.11 -30.17
C PRO A 285 -6.16 4.09 -29.96
N SER A 286 -6.33 5.02 -30.90
CA SER A 286 -7.39 6.03 -30.86
C SER A 286 -8.28 5.87 -32.08
N PRO A 287 -9.56 5.41 -31.91
CA PRO A 287 -10.51 5.33 -33.01
C PRO A 287 -10.76 6.74 -33.59
N SER A 288 -10.71 6.88 -34.95
CA SER A 288 -10.98 8.13 -35.62
C SER A 288 -12.41 8.12 -36.13
N ASN A 289 -13.23 9.08 -35.67
CA ASN A 289 -14.53 9.33 -36.27
C ASN A 289 -14.44 10.13 -37.59
N GLU A 290 -13.24 10.60 -37.96
CA GLU A 290 -12.96 11.47 -39.10
C GLU A 290 -12.09 10.78 -40.16
N SER A 291 -12.02 9.47 -40.20
CA SER A 291 -11.34 8.75 -41.27
C SER A 291 -11.90 9.13 -42.66
N SER A 292 -13.15 9.55 -42.69
CA SER A 292 -13.80 10.10 -43.89
C SER A 292 -13.28 11.49 -44.30
N GLU A 293 -12.63 12.25 -43.44
CA GLU A 293 -11.97 13.51 -43.78
C GLU A 293 -10.66 13.30 -44.56
N ARG A 294 -10.15 12.08 -44.57
CA ARG A 294 -8.96 11.69 -45.37
C ARG A 294 -9.42 10.82 -46.54
N PRO A 295 -9.77 11.42 -47.69
CA PRO A 295 -10.25 10.66 -48.84
C PRO A 295 -9.26 9.55 -49.24
N GLY A 296 -9.76 8.33 -49.35
CA GLY A 296 -8.94 7.14 -49.63
C GLY A 296 -8.30 6.48 -48.42
N SER A 297 -8.53 6.97 -47.20
CA SER A 297 -8.13 6.31 -45.96
C SER A 297 -9.25 5.38 -45.45
N SER A 298 -8.91 4.10 -45.28
CA SER A 298 -9.79 3.13 -44.61
C SER A 298 -9.34 2.83 -43.17
N THR A 299 -8.40 3.61 -42.63
CA THR A 299 -7.89 3.37 -41.29
C THR A 299 -8.88 3.85 -40.23
N PHE A 300 -9.41 2.91 -39.47
CA PHE A 300 -10.29 3.19 -38.35
C PHE A 300 -9.57 3.84 -37.16
N PHE A 301 -8.30 3.48 -36.95
CA PHE A 301 -7.43 4.07 -35.92
C PHE A 301 -6.52 5.12 -36.51
N GLY A 302 -6.62 6.33 -35.98
CA GLY A 302 -5.85 7.49 -36.40
C GLY A 302 -4.55 7.69 -35.63
N GLU A 303 -4.24 8.96 -35.32
CA GLU A 303 -3.08 9.35 -34.55
C GLU A 303 -3.33 9.14 -33.05
N GLY A 304 -2.56 8.24 -32.44
CA GLY A 304 -2.76 7.79 -31.06
C GLY A 304 -2.03 8.59 -29.99
N GLU A 305 -1.31 9.64 -30.37
CA GLU A 305 -0.54 10.46 -29.43
C GLU A 305 -1.48 11.29 -28.54
N GLN A 306 -1.27 11.20 -27.23
CA GLN A 306 -2.05 11.90 -26.21
C GLN A 306 -1.13 12.52 -25.16
N GLY A 307 -1.53 13.66 -24.62
CA GLY A 307 -0.94 14.26 -23.44
C GLY A 307 -2.00 14.40 -22.36
N PHE A 308 -1.69 13.92 -21.18
CA PHE A 308 -2.56 14.01 -20.01
C PHE A 308 -1.81 14.72 -18.89
N PHE A 309 -2.50 15.61 -18.21
CA PHE A 309 -2.03 16.27 -16.99
C PHE A 309 -3.15 16.26 -15.95
N ASP A 310 -2.82 15.93 -14.71
CA ASP A 310 -3.72 16.05 -13.58
C ASP A 310 -3.01 16.72 -12.40
N GLN A 311 -3.70 17.63 -11.76
CA GLN A 311 -3.30 18.27 -10.51
C GLN A 311 -4.35 17.98 -9.46
N THR A 312 -3.99 17.17 -8.49
CA THR A 312 -4.85 16.79 -7.38
C THR A 312 -4.46 17.51 -6.09
N PHE A 313 -5.45 17.99 -5.35
CA PHE A 313 -5.31 18.51 -3.99
C PHE A 313 -6.23 17.73 -3.06
N ARG A 314 -5.66 16.98 -2.13
CA ARG A 314 -6.38 16.17 -1.14
C ARG A 314 -6.14 16.72 0.25
N PHE A 315 -7.21 16.97 1.01
CA PHE A 315 -7.17 17.46 2.37
C PHE A 315 -7.85 16.48 3.30
N THR A 316 -7.11 15.90 4.23
CA THR A 316 -7.67 14.96 5.21
C THR A 316 -7.69 15.59 6.59
N PHE A 317 -8.85 15.62 7.21
CA PHE A 317 -9.08 16.02 8.59
C PHE A 317 -9.49 14.80 9.40
N ASP A 318 -8.61 14.34 10.27
CA ASP A 318 -8.79 13.12 11.07
C ASP A 318 -8.81 13.47 12.56
N LEU A 319 -10.00 13.54 13.14
CA LEU A 319 -10.24 13.78 14.55
C LEU A 319 -10.49 12.43 15.24
N PHE A 320 -9.65 12.08 16.20
CA PHE A 320 -9.77 10.80 16.90
C PHE A 320 -9.51 10.92 18.41
N HIS A 321 -10.02 9.97 19.16
CA HIS A 321 -9.87 9.84 20.61
C HIS A 321 -9.22 8.50 20.96
N GLY A 322 -8.25 8.57 21.87
CA GLY A 322 -7.54 7.38 22.37
C GLY A 322 -6.05 7.39 22.07
N ASP A 323 -5.34 6.41 22.61
CA ASP A 323 -3.91 6.20 22.40
C ASP A 323 -3.66 5.25 21.23
N THR A 324 -3.52 5.79 20.04
CA THR A 324 -3.33 5.00 18.80
C THR A 324 -1.96 4.34 18.70
N SER A 325 -1.02 4.66 19.60
CA SER A 325 0.30 4.03 19.61
C SER A 325 0.25 2.61 20.18
N PHE A 326 -0.68 2.36 21.11
CA PHE A 326 -0.72 1.11 21.87
C PHE A 326 -2.05 0.35 21.77
N LYS A 327 -3.14 1.01 21.42
CA LYS A 327 -4.48 0.42 21.35
C LYS A 327 -5.30 0.99 20.21
N PRO A 328 -6.34 0.26 19.76
CA PRO A 328 -7.29 0.77 18.79
C PRO A 328 -7.95 2.05 19.26
N ILE A 329 -8.29 2.91 18.31
CA ILE A 329 -8.97 4.19 18.52
C ILE A 329 -10.33 3.95 19.18
N ASP A 330 -10.70 4.75 20.18
CA ASP A 330 -12.03 4.65 20.80
C ASP A 330 -13.12 5.16 19.87
N TRP A 331 -12.88 6.33 19.22
CA TRP A 331 -13.72 6.84 18.15
C TRP A 331 -12.90 7.74 17.22
N ARG A 332 -13.38 7.88 15.97
CA ARG A 332 -12.76 8.70 14.93
C ARG A 332 -13.83 9.34 14.06
N ILE A 333 -13.58 10.56 13.61
CA ILE A 333 -14.31 11.25 12.55
C ILE A 333 -13.28 11.68 11.52
N ARG A 334 -13.48 11.25 10.27
CA ARG A 334 -12.60 11.65 9.17
C ARG A 334 -13.39 12.28 8.05
N ILE A 335 -12.84 13.34 7.46
CA ILE A 335 -13.37 14.02 6.28
C ILE A 335 -12.21 14.30 5.32
N THR A 336 -12.35 13.87 4.08
CA THR A 336 -11.31 14.02 3.05
C THR A 336 -11.92 14.56 1.74
N PRO A 337 -12.07 15.89 1.60
CA PRO A 337 -12.34 16.51 0.31
C PRO A 337 -11.12 16.44 -0.60
N GLU A 338 -11.38 16.28 -1.90
CA GLU A 338 -10.37 16.23 -2.95
C GLU A 338 -10.78 17.07 -4.15
N ILE A 339 -9.82 17.75 -4.77
CA ILE A 339 -10.00 18.61 -5.94
C ILE A 339 -9.08 18.09 -7.05
N SER A 340 -9.62 17.80 -8.21
CA SER A 340 -8.86 17.48 -9.42
C SER A 340 -9.02 18.58 -10.45
N LEU A 341 -7.92 18.90 -11.11
CA LEU A 341 -7.82 19.80 -12.25
C LEU A 341 -7.09 19.02 -13.35
N ASN A 342 -7.78 18.58 -14.38
CA ASN A 342 -7.18 17.72 -15.40
C ASN A 342 -7.31 18.30 -16.81
N ASP A 343 -6.30 18.03 -17.62
CA ASP A 343 -6.22 18.44 -19.04
C ASP A 343 -5.83 17.22 -19.90
N LEU A 344 -6.62 16.97 -20.94
CA LEU A 344 -6.38 15.90 -21.90
C LEU A 344 -6.31 16.46 -23.29
N ALA A 345 -5.17 16.32 -23.94
CA ALA A 345 -4.95 16.65 -25.35
C ALA A 345 -4.81 15.38 -26.19
N VAL A 346 -5.64 15.22 -27.19
CA VAL A 346 -5.62 14.10 -28.13
C VAL A 346 -5.45 14.61 -29.59
N ARG A 347 -5.15 13.71 -30.51
CA ARG A 347 -5.02 14.03 -31.93
C ARG A 347 -6.30 13.83 -32.73
N GLU A 348 -7.14 12.89 -32.29
CA GLU A 348 -8.37 12.51 -33.00
C GLU A 348 -9.59 13.14 -32.33
N ARG A 349 -10.56 13.56 -33.17
CA ARG A 349 -11.88 14.03 -32.71
C ARG A 349 -12.76 12.84 -32.34
N GLY A 350 -13.80 13.09 -31.52
CA GLY A 350 -14.69 12.03 -31.03
C GLY A 350 -14.09 11.18 -29.91
N ILE A 351 -12.93 11.56 -29.37
CA ILE A 351 -12.29 10.87 -28.23
C ILE A 351 -12.69 11.51 -26.89
N ILE A 352 -12.71 12.86 -26.85
CA ILE A 352 -13.06 13.60 -25.62
C ILE A 352 -14.58 13.86 -25.51
N SER A 353 -15.31 13.72 -26.58
CA SER A 353 -16.79 13.84 -26.61
C SER A 353 -17.31 13.19 -27.88
N PRO A 354 -18.53 12.61 -27.88
CA PRO A 354 -19.22 12.16 -29.08
C PRO A 354 -19.49 13.31 -30.07
N ASP A 355 -19.61 14.55 -29.58
CA ASP A 355 -19.71 15.73 -30.41
C ASP A 355 -18.35 16.15 -30.92
N VAL A 356 -18.03 15.81 -32.14
CA VAL A 356 -16.76 16.13 -32.80
C VAL A 356 -16.41 17.64 -32.82
N ARG A 357 -17.41 18.51 -32.62
CA ARG A 357 -17.21 19.98 -32.52
C ARG A 357 -16.53 20.39 -31.23
N ALA A 358 -16.55 19.51 -30.18
CA ALA A 358 -15.80 19.71 -28.92
C ALA A 358 -14.28 19.80 -29.17
N GLY A 359 -13.81 19.27 -30.30
CA GLY A 359 -12.39 19.37 -30.68
C GLY A 359 -11.56 18.23 -30.16
N THR A 360 -10.31 18.54 -29.73
CA THR A 360 -9.28 17.55 -29.33
C THR A 360 -8.65 17.84 -28.00
N ASN A 361 -9.09 18.88 -27.28
CA ASN A 361 -8.57 19.25 -25.97
C ASN A 361 -9.73 19.35 -24.98
N ARG A 362 -9.54 18.81 -23.79
CA ARG A 362 -10.50 18.89 -22.69
C ARG A 362 -9.77 19.34 -21.43
N PHE A 363 -10.31 20.38 -20.80
CA PHE A 363 -9.97 20.76 -19.43
C PHE A 363 -11.19 20.55 -18.55
N ASP A 364 -11.01 19.90 -17.41
CA ASP A 364 -12.07 19.63 -16.45
C ASP A 364 -11.63 19.89 -15.01
N THR A 365 -12.59 20.15 -14.15
CA THR A 365 -12.37 20.37 -12.73
C THR A 365 -13.49 19.73 -11.93
N HIS A 366 -13.11 18.96 -10.92
CA HIS A 366 -14.09 18.33 -10.04
C HIS A 366 -13.69 18.45 -8.57
N VAL A 367 -14.69 18.49 -7.68
CA VAL A 367 -14.51 18.44 -6.23
C VAL A 367 -15.29 17.26 -5.69
N GLY A 368 -14.57 16.27 -5.22
CA GLY A 368 -15.14 15.06 -4.63
C GLY A 368 -14.97 15.01 -3.12
N LEU A 369 -15.78 14.18 -2.47
CA LEU A 369 -15.63 13.82 -1.07
C LEU A 369 -15.26 12.33 -1.02
N GLN A 370 -13.97 12.07 -0.80
CA GLN A 370 -13.42 10.72 -0.90
C GLN A 370 -13.56 9.95 0.41
N GLU A 371 -13.50 10.65 1.54
CA GLU A 371 -13.82 10.02 2.83
C GLU A 371 -14.69 10.97 3.66
N ALA A 372 -15.71 10.42 4.30
CA ALA A 372 -16.54 11.10 5.30
C ALA A 372 -17.20 10.04 6.18
N PHE A 373 -16.54 9.65 7.26
CA PHE A 373 -17.02 8.57 8.10
C PHE A 373 -16.84 8.82 9.60
N VAL A 374 -17.63 8.07 10.36
CA VAL A 374 -17.48 7.91 11.81
C VAL A 374 -17.10 6.45 12.09
N GLU A 375 -16.13 6.26 12.96
CA GLU A 375 -15.70 4.97 13.49
C GLU A 375 -15.84 4.95 15.00
N ILE A 376 -16.31 3.84 15.53
CA ILE A 376 -16.48 3.64 16.97
C ILE A 376 -16.01 2.23 17.34
N LYS A 377 -15.16 2.12 18.32
CA LYS A 377 -14.82 0.83 18.95
C LYS A 377 -16.02 0.38 19.80
N LEU A 378 -16.57 -0.78 19.46
CA LEU A 378 -17.75 -1.32 20.12
C LEU A 378 -17.41 -2.06 21.41
N ALA A 379 -16.31 -2.82 21.40
CA ALA A 379 -15.86 -3.58 22.55
C ALA A 379 -14.39 -3.97 22.46
N ASP A 380 -13.76 -4.11 23.62
CA ASP A 380 -12.49 -4.78 23.82
C ASP A 380 -12.78 -6.26 24.12
N LEU A 381 -12.19 -7.17 23.34
CA LEU A 381 -12.49 -8.61 23.40
C LEU A 381 -11.50 -9.38 24.26
N SER A 382 -10.28 -8.85 24.45
CA SER A 382 -9.26 -9.44 25.31
C SER A 382 -8.28 -8.39 25.86
N SER A 383 -7.45 -8.79 26.82
CA SER A 383 -6.35 -7.97 27.34
C SER A 383 -5.18 -7.80 26.34
N ASN A 384 -5.22 -8.48 25.22
CA ASN A 384 -4.17 -8.47 24.19
C ASN A 384 -4.53 -7.58 22.98
N TYR A 385 -5.36 -6.55 23.20
CA TYR A 385 -5.84 -5.61 22.19
C TYR A 385 -6.72 -6.22 21.09
N ASP A 386 -7.35 -7.37 21.36
CA ASP A 386 -8.42 -7.86 20.52
C ASP A 386 -9.65 -6.97 20.70
N PHE A 387 -10.26 -6.57 19.60
CA PHE A 387 -11.35 -5.61 19.59
C PHE A 387 -12.35 -5.86 18.46
N VAL A 388 -13.48 -5.19 18.56
CA VAL A 388 -14.44 -5.00 17.47
C VAL A 388 -14.80 -3.54 17.34
N SER A 389 -14.75 -3.03 16.09
CA SER A 389 -15.13 -1.67 15.71
C SER A 389 -16.18 -1.67 14.62
N ALA A 390 -16.95 -0.59 14.55
CA ALA A 390 -17.87 -0.30 13.47
C ALA A 390 -17.52 1.05 12.82
N ARG A 391 -17.65 1.12 11.49
CA ARG A 391 -17.44 2.34 10.72
C ARG A 391 -18.62 2.55 9.77
N ALA A 392 -19.09 3.81 9.66
CA ALA A 392 -20.20 4.21 8.82
C ALA A 392 -19.87 5.49 8.06
N GLY A 393 -20.15 5.53 6.77
CA GLY A 393 -19.91 6.68 5.89
C GLY A 393 -19.09 6.33 4.66
N ILE A 394 -18.64 7.36 3.93
CA ILE A 394 -17.75 7.21 2.78
C ILE A 394 -16.37 6.83 3.30
N GLN A 395 -15.89 5.66 2.91
CA GLN A 395 -14.66 5.09 3.44
C GLN A 395 -13.92 4.30 2.38
N GLN A 396 -12.60 4.40 2.42
CA GLN A 396 -11.75 3.56 1.62
C GLN A 396 -11.85 2.09 2.04
N PHE A 397 -11.90 1.21 1.07
CA PHE A 397 -11.83 -0.22 1.28
C PHE A 397 -10.98 -0.89 0.20
N ASN A 398 -10.13 -1.80 0.62
CA ASN A 398 -9.42 -2.74 -0.26
C ASN A 398 -9.79 -4.15 0.19
N ALA A 399 -10.37 -4.93 -0.72
CA ALA A 399 -10.92 -6.22 -0.41
C ALA A 399 -9.87 -7.32 -0.21
N ASP A 400 -8.68 -7.16 -0.79
CA ASP A 400 -7.65 -8.18 -0.79
C ASP A 400 -6.21 -7.61 -0.80
N PHE A 401 -5.20 -8.46 -0.67
CA PHE A 401 -3.78 -8.06 -0.57
C PHE A 401 -3.26 -7.21 -1.73
N ARG A 402 -3.83 -7.36 -2.92
CA ARG A 402 -3.29 -6.77 -4.16
C ARG A 402 -4.29 -5.91 -4.93
N GLY A 403 -5.54 -5.85 -4.49
CA GLY A 403 -6.60 -5.09 -5.14
C GLY A 403 -7.19 -5.73 -6.40
N PHE A 404 -7.30 -7.05 -6.41
CA PHE A 404 -7.83 -7.77 -7.58
C PHE A 404 -9.35 -7.73 -7.72
N LEU A 405 -10.10 -7.55 -6.62
CA LEU A 405 -11.54 -7.67 -6.65
C LEU A 405 -12.29 -6.35 -6.48
N PHE A 406 -11.97 -5.61 -5.42
CA PHE A 406 -12.66 -4.36 -5.08
C PHE A 406 -11.75 -3.42 -4.29
N VAL A 407 -11.47 -2.26 -4.86
CA VAL A 407 -10.70 -1.18 -4.24
C VAL A 407 -11.38 0.12 -4.55
N ASP A 408 -11.99 0.77 -3.56
CA ASP A 408 -12.67 2.05 -3.78
C ASP A 408 -12.93 2.81 -2.47
N GLU A 409 -13.35 4.05 -2.58
CA GLU A 409 -13.80 4.95 -1.52
C GLU A 409 -15.31 5.17 -1.64
N GLN A 410 -16.11 4.36 -0.93
CA GLN A 410 -17.56 4.31 -1.10
C GLN A 410 -18.32 4.40 0.23
N PRO A 411 -19.56 4.94 0.21
CA PRO A 411 -20.41 4.95 1.40
C PRO A 411 -20.85 3.54 1.77
N GLY A 412 -20.65 3.22 3.04
CA GLY A 412 -20.97 1.90 3.54
C GLY A 412 -20.97 1.78 5.06
N LEU A 413 -21.30 0.58 5.49
CA LEU A 413 -21.19 0.12 6.88
C LEU A 413 -20.15 -0.98 6.94
N ARG A 414 -19.25 -0.93 7.91
CA ARG A 414 -18.21 -1.93 8.11
C ARG A 414 -18.13 -2.30 9.58
N ILE A 415 -18.04 -3.58 9.86
CA ILE A 415 -17.67 -4.15 11.16
C ILE A 415 -16.35 -4.89 10.98
N PHE A 416 -15.38 -4.62 11.84
CA PHE A 416 -14.05 -5.18 11.71
C PHE A 416 -13.36 -5.28 13.07
N GLY A 417 -12.32 -6.05 13.12
CA GLY A 417 -11.54 -6.24 14.33
C GLY A 417 -10.53 -7.35 14.19
N ASN A 418 -9.97 -7.73 15.34
CA ASN A 418 -9.02 -8.82 15.44
C ASN A 418 -9.36 -9.75 16.63
N LEU A 419 -8.80 -10.95 16.61
CA LEU A 419 -8.94 -11.99 17.60
C LEU A 419 -7.61 -12.71 17.81
N ARG A 420 -7.45 -13.35 18.97
CA ARG A 420 -6.29 -14.18 19.34
C ARG A 420 -4.96 -13.43 19.27
N SER A 421 -4.90 -12.23 19.82
CA SER A 421 -3.71 -11.38 19.82
C SER A 421 -3.25 -11.07 18.38
N ASP A 422 -4.18 -10.59 17.56
CA ASP A 422 -3.97 -10.17 16.18
C ASP A 422 -3.64 -11.31 15.19
N ARG A 423 -3.87 -12.56 15.55
CA ARG A 423 -3.67 -13.69 14.62
C ARG A 423 -4.81 -13.91 13.65
N ILE A 424 -5.98 -13.38 13.96
CA ILE A 424 -7.17 -13.41 13.11
C ILE A 424 -7.68 -12.01 12.97
N GLU A 425 -7.69 -11.48 11.75
CA GLU A 425 -8.34 -10.22 11.41
C GLU A 425 -9.59 -10.51 10.58
N TYR A 426 -10.64 -9.72 10.75
CA TYR A 426 -11.88 -9.92 10.01
C TYR A 426 -12.54 -8.61 9.64
N ASN A 427 -13.27 -8.64 8.52
CA ASN A 427 -14.15 -7.57 8.06
C ASN A 427 -15.48 -8.15 7.57
N ALA A 428 -16.54 -7.41 7.83
CA ALA A 428 -17.83 -7.56 7.17
C ALA A 428 -18.32 -6.18 6.75
N ALA A 429 -18.59 -5.97 5.47
CA ALA A 429 -18.92 -4.67 4.93
C ALA A 429 -20.07 -4.72 3.93
N TYR A 430 -20.84 -3.64 3.89
CA TYR A 430 -21.85 -3.35 2.91
C TYR A 430 -21.61 -1.96 2.33
N PHE A 431 -21.56 -1.84 1.02
CA PHE A 431 -21.40 -0.59 0.29
C PHE A 431 -22.57 -0.36 -0.65
N ASN A 432 -22.99 0.90 -0.78
CA ASN A 432 -23.97 1.35 -1.76
C ASN A 432 -23.33 2.46 -2.58
N LEU A 433 -22.89 2.12 -3.79
CA LEU A 433 -21.91 2.90 -4.55
C LEU A 433 -22.48 4.24 -5.03
N LEU A 434 -21.61 5.23 -5.08
CA LEU A 434 -21.82 6.52 -5.73
C LEU A 434 -21.34 6.46 -7.18
N GLU A 435 -21.88 7.33 -8.03
CA GLU A 435 -21.27 7.61 -9.33
C GLU A 435 -19.93 8.32 -9.15
N LYS A 436 -19.08 8.18 -10.14
CA LYS A 436 -17.79 8.86 -10.21
C LYS A 436 -17.85 9.95 -11.29
N ASN A 437 -17.08 11.00 -11.10
CA ASN A 437 -16.81 11.93 -12.18
C ASN A 437 -15.88 11.26 -13.20
N THR A 438 -16.26 11.21 -14.45
CA THR A 438 -15.59 10.48 -15.54
C THR A 438 -14.12 10.85 -15.71
N ASN A 439 -13.77 12.11 -15.49
CA ASN A 439 -12.47 12.67 -15.85
C ASN A 439 -11.47 12.66 -14.68
N SER A 440 -11.97 12.60 -13.45
CA SER A 440 -11.17 12.58 -12.23
C SER A 440 -11.30 11.31 -11.41
N GLY A 441 -12.35 10.47 -11.63
CA GLY A 441 -12.68 9.30 -10.82
C GLY A 441 -13.10 9.62 -9.38
N LEU A 442 -13.25 10.90 -9.06
CA LEU A 442 -13.68 11.32 -7.73
C LEU A 442 -15.18 11.09 -7.54
N ASN A 443 -15.60 10.86 -6.31
CA ASN A 443 -17.00 10.64 -5.97
C ASN A 443 -17.87 11.85 -6.32
N THR A 444 -19.00 11.59 -6.99
CA THR A 444 -20.11 12.52 -7.16
C THR A 444 -21.11 12.31 -6.04
N VAL A 445 -20.98 13.08 -4.94
CA VAL A 445 -21.53 12.78 -3.61
C VAL A 445 -23.05 12.59 -3.57
N PHE A 446 -23.80 13.21 -4.48
CA PHE A 446 -25.26 13.16 -4.47
C PHE A 446 -25.86 12.22 -5.52
N GLU A 447 -25.02 11.52 -6.28
CA GLU A 447 -25.44 10.61 -7.33
C GLU A 447 -25.15 9.15 -6.94
N ARG A 448 -26.19 8.32 -6.96
CA ARG A 448 -26.08 6.91 -6.61
C ARG A 448 -25.97 6.07 -7.87
N ARG A 449 -25.01 5.15 -7.89
CA ARG A 449 -24.79 4.23 -9.01
C ARG A 449 -25.81 3.10 -9.11
N HIS A 450 -26.67 2.89 -8.10
CA HIS A 450 -27.59 1.75 -8.01
C HIS A 450 -26.89 0.38 -7.95
N GLN A 451 -25.65 0.36 -7.51
CA GLN A 451 -24.84 -0.84 -7.29
C GLN A 451 -24.56 -1.03 -5.81
N GLN A 452 -24.66 -2.28 -5.37
CA GLN A 452 -24.48 -2.68 -3.98
C GLN A 452 -23.47 -3.81 -3.89
N VAL A 453 -22.52 -3.68 -2.94
CA VAL A 453 -21.49 -4.68 -2.68
C VAL A 453 -21.58 -5.11 -1.22
N VAL A 454 -21.75 -6.41 -0.98
CA VAL A 454 -21.64 -7.03 0.33
C VAL A 454 -20.40 -7.90 0.33
N LEU A 455 -19.56 -7.80 1.33
CA LEU A 455 -18.38 -8.63 1.41
C LEU A 455 -18.00 -8.97 2.86
N GLY A 456 -17.31 -10.08 3.00
CA GLY A 456 -16.68 -10.47 4.25
C GLY A 456 -15.37 -11.19 3.98
N ASN A 457 -14.31 -10.85 4.72
CA ASN A 457 -13.04 -11.52 4.64
C ASN A 457 -12.46 -11.81 6.02
N VAL A 458 -11.62 -12.84 6.08
CA VAL A 458 -10.88 -13.26 7.27
C VAL A 458 -9.43 -13.51 6.88
N TYR A 459 -8.52 -12.87 7.61
CA TYR A 459 -7.09 -13.09 7.52
C TYR A 459 -6.62 -13.97 8.68
N LEU A 460 -5.85 -15.00 8.36
CA LEU A 460 -5.24 -15.90 9.33
C LEU A 460 -3.73 -15.77 9.25
N GLN A 461 -3.13 -15.12 10.22
CA GLN A 461 -1.69 -14.92 10.30
C GLN A 461 -0.98 -16.20 10.75
N ASP A 462 0.26 -16.39 10.30
CA ASP A 462 1.08 -17.58 10.58
C ASP A 462 0.39 -18.90 10.21
N PHE A 463 -0.38 -18.89 9.11
CA PHE A 463 -1.11 -20.05 8.64
C PHE A 463 -0.17 -21.02 7.93
N PHE A 464 0.00 -22.23 8.44
CA PHE A 464 0.98 -23.26 8.09
C PHE A 464 2.44 -22.88 8.41
N PHE A 465 2.89 -21.66 8.11
CA PHE A 465 4.27 -21.21 8.32
C PHE A 465 4.29 -19.85 9.00
N PRO A 466 5.24 -19.58 9.91
CA PRO A 466 5.46 -18.25 10.44
C PRO A 466 5.76 -17.23 9.32
N GLY A 467 5.09 -16.09 9.36
CA GLY A 467 5.23 -15.04 8.37
C GLY A 467 4.45 -15.24 7.06
N TYR A 468 3.56 -16.24 7.01
CA TYR A 468 2.62 -16.43 5.91
C TYR A 468 1.18 -16.23 6.38
N THR A 469 0.46 -15.34 5.73
CA THR A 469 -0.95 -15.05 6.03
C THR A 469 -1.83 -15.52 4.87
N VAL A 470 -2.90 -16.20 5.21
CA VAL A 470 -3.96 -16.57 4.26
C VAL A 470 -5.18 -15.68 4.46
N GLU A 471 -5.85 -15.36 3.38
CA GLU A 471 -7.14 -14.68 3.34
C GLU A 471 -8.19 -15.55 2.66
N PHE A 472 -9.37 -15.62 3.28
CA PHE A 472 -10.59 -16.13 2.67
C PHE A 472 -11.59 -14.98 2.55
N ILE A 473 -12.14 -14.79 1.37
CA ILE A 473 -13.09 -13.73 1.07
C ILE A 473 -14.34 -14.29 0.38
N GLY A 474 -15.50 -13.77 0.77
CA GLY A 474 -16.75 -13.89 0.05
C GLY A 474 -17.29 -12.51 -0.27
N ALA A 475 -17.70 -12.26 -1.51
CA ALA A 475 -18.30 -11.00 -1.92
C ALA A 475 -19.53 -11.25 -2.81
N PHE A 476 -20.48 -10.33 -2.78
CA PHE A 476 -21.64 -10.33 -3.66
C PHE A 476 -21.84 -8.93 -4.23
N ASN A 477 -21.85 -8.86 -5.55
CA ASN A 477 -22.11 -7.65 -6.32
C ASN A 477 -23.51 -7.71 -6.93
N LYS A 478 -24.31 -6.70 -6.65
CA LYS A 478 -25.63 -6.48 -7.25
C LYS A 478 -25.60 -5.12 -7.93
N ASP A 479 -25.63 -5.13 -9.26
CA ASP A 479 -25.72 -3.94 -10.11
C ASP A 479 -27.09 -3.91 -10.78
N ASP A 480 -27.93 -2.94 -10.42
CA ASP A 480 -29.31 -2.85 -10.91
C ASP A 480 -29.36 -2.17 -12.28
N PRO A 481 -30.35 -2.51 -13.12
CA PRO A 481 -30.52 -1.91 -14.45
C PRO A 481 -30.60 -0.38 -14.38
N SER A 482 -29.71 0.31 -15.08
CA SER A 482 -29.69 1.77 -15.15
C SER A 482 -29.17 2.27 -16.48
N LEU A 483 -29.51 3.50 -16.82
CA LEU A 483 -29.00 4.24 -17.97
C LEU A 483 -28.09 5.34 -17.46
N HIS A 484 -26.85 5.35 -17.93
CA HIS A 484 -25.88 6.38 -17.55
C HIS A 484 -25.04 6.81 -18.75
N TYR A 485 -24.93 8.12 -18.93
CA TYR A 485 -23.99 8.77 -19.83
C TYR A 485 -22.92 9.42 -18.97
N ASP A 486 -21.67 9.28 -19.37
CA ASP A 486 -20.56 9.92 -18.69
C ASP A 486 -20.61 11.46 -18.82
N ASP A 487 -19.76 12.16 -18.06
CA ASP A 487 -19.69 13.64 -18.11
C ASP A 487 -19.28 14.17 -19.49
N ASN A 488 -18.68 13.34 -20.33
CA ASN A 488 -18.29 13.67 -21.69
C ASN A 488 -19.39 13.41 -22.72
N GLY A 489 -20.49 12.77 -22.32
CA GLY A 489 -21.67 12.46 -23.15
C GLY A 489 -21.64 11.10 -23.84
N PHE A 490 -20.70 10.22 -23.50
CA PHE A 490 -20.70 8.82 -23.97
C PHE A 490 -21.67 7.97 -23.17
N LEU A 491 -22.35 7.03 -23.81
CA LEU A 491 -23.14 6.01 -23.12
C LEU A 491 -22.20 4.98 -22.52
N VAL A 492 -22.17 4.86 -21.19
CA VAL A 492 -21.33 3.92 -20.45
C VAL A 492 -22.08 2.80 -19.77
N ARG A 493 -23.38 3.00 -19.51
CA ARG A 493 -24.22 1.97 -18.90
C ARG A 493 -25.64 1.98 -19.51
N PRO A 494 -26.06 0.90 -20.15
CA PRO A 494 -25.28 -0.28 -20.52
C PRO A 494 -24.21 0.04 -21.57
N ALA A 495 -23.19 -0.83 -21.67
CA ALA A 495 -22.14 -0.66 -22.68
C ALA A 495 -22.74 -0.58 -24.09
N PRO A 496 -22.29 0.37 -24.95
CA PRO A 496 -22.88 0.60 -26.28
C PRO A 496 -22.38 -0.43 -27.32
N ILE A 497 -22.56 -1.71 -27.05
CA ILE A 497 -22.10 -2.84 -27.89
C ILE A 497 -23.23 -3.82 -28.18
N GLY A 498 -23.02 -4.63 -29.22
CA GLY A 498 -23.91 -5.74 -29.58
C GLY A 498 -25.18 -5.34 -30.31
N SER A 499 -26.20 -6.20 -30.22
CA SER A 499 -27.46 -6.08 -30.97
C SER A 499 -28.32 -4.86 -30.61
N VAL A 500 -28.00 -4.22 -29.50
CA VAL A 500 -28.75 -3.09 -28.93
C VAL A 500 -28.72 -1.86 -29.82
N ILE A 501 -27.58 -1.55 -30.44
CA ILE A 501 -27.41 -0.39 -31.29
C ILE A 501 -27.97 -0.62 -32.71
N ASN A 502 -27.90 -1.85 -33.20
CA ASN A 502 -28.22 -2.19 -34.60
C ASN A 502 -29.70 -2.42 -34.89
N GLN A 503 -30.59 -2.48 -33.87
CA GLN A 503 -31.99 -2.81 -34.06
C GLN A 503 -32.97 -1.62 -33.93
N GLY A 504 -32.48 -0.40 -33.74
CA GLY A 504 -33.30 0.81 -33.60
C GLY A 504 -34.17 0.81 -32.33
N VAL A 505 -33.99 -0.15 -31.46
CA VAL A 505 -34.59 -0.24 -30.14
C VAL A 505 -33.55 0.28 -29.16
N GLY A 506 -33.71 1.37 -28.52
CA GLY A 506 -32.74 1.97 -27.59
C GLY A 506 -31.99 0.98 -26.66
N PRO A 507 -31.08 1.42 -25.84
CA PRO A 507 -30.26 0.54 -25.03
C PRO A 507 -31.11 -0.36 -24.11
N ILE A 508 -30.83 -1.66 -24.07
CA ILE A 508 -31.53 -2.62 -23.19
C ILE A 508 -30.86 -2.59 -21.84
N LEU A 509 -31.56 -2.09 -20.84
CA LEU A 509 -31.06 -2.06 -19.46
C LEU A 509 -31.01 -3.48 -18.88
N HIS A 510 -29.91 -3.80 -18.21
CA HIS A 510 -29.74 -5.11 -17.60
C HIS A 510 -29.10 -5.03 -16.21
N GLY A 511 -29.32 -6.05 -15.42
CA GLY A 511 -28.79 -6.15 -14.06
C GLY A 511 -27.85 -7.33 -13.93
N ILE A 512 -26.81 -7.14 -13.11
CA ILE A 512 -25.77 -8.13 -12.83
C ILE A 512 -25.88 -8.54 -11.36
N ARG A 513 -25.82 -9.84 -11.11
CA ARG A 513 -25.80 -10.44 -9.76
C ARG A 513 -24.75 -11.52 -9.71
N VAL A 514 -23.60 -11.23 -9.10
CA VAL A 514 -22.46 -12.15 -9.09
C VAL A 514 -21.88 -12.26 -7.68
N GLY A 515 -21.74 -13.49 -7.22
CA GLY A 515 -21.00 -13.84 -6.01
C GLY A 515 -19.57 -14.23 -6.36
N TYR A 516 -18.64 -13.82 -5.52
CA TYR A 516 -17.22 -14.14 -5.60
C TYR A 516 -16.78 -14.88 -4.35
N VAL A 517 -15.98 -15.92 -4.53
CA VAL A 517 -15.29 -16.62 -3.43
C VAL A 517 -13.81 -16.61 -3.75
N GLY A 518 -13.00 -16.13 -2.81
CA GLY A 518 -11.55 -16.01 -2.97
C GLY A 518 -10.76 -16.74 -1.90
N TRP A 519 -9.60 -17.24 -2.31
CA TRP A 519 -8.54 -17.79 -1.48
C TRP A 519 -7.23 -17.14 -1.89
N LEU A 520 -6.64 -16.41 -0.96
CA LEU A 520 -5.46 -15.61 -1.22
C LEU A 520 -4.42 -15.86 -0.12
N GLY A 521 -3.18 -15.50 -0.40
CA GLY A 521 -2.13 -15.56 0.59
C GLY A 521 -0.98 -14.64 0.27
N SER A 522 -0.34 -14.14 1.31
CA SER A 522 0.84 -13.29 1.20
C SER A 522 1.78 -13.55 2.37
N GLY A 523 3.07 -13.56 2.10
CA GLY A 523 4.09 -13.78 3.12
C GLY A 523 5.37 -14.34 2.55
N HIS A 524 6.12 -15.08 3.38
CA HIS A 524 7.39 -15.66 2.96
C HIS A 524 7.56 -17.10 3.45
N ILE A 525 8.29 -17.87 2.68
CA ILE A 525 8.75 -19.20 3.03
C ILE A 525 10.28 -19.18 2.97
N GLY A 526 10.92 -19.12 4.14
CA GLY A 526 12.34 -18.87 4.21
C GLY A 526 12.69 -17.49 3.61
N ARG A 527 13.46 -17.45 2.51
CA ARG A 527 13.87 -16.21 1.83
C ARG A 527 13.04 -15.89 0.57
N VAL A 528 12.08 -16.71 0.23
CA VAL A 528 11.22 -16.50 -0.92
C VAL A 528 9.91 -15.89 -0.46
N ASN A 529 9.58 -14.72 -0.96
CA ASN A 529 8.27 -14.12 -0.76
C ASN A 529 7.29 -14.75 -1.75
N LEU A 530 6.08 -15.04 -1.28
CA LEU A 530 4.99 -15.60 -2.05
C LEU A 530 3.76 -14.73 -1.87
N THR A 531 3.13 -14.35 -2.98
CA THR A 531 1.76 -13.83 -2.99
C THR A 531 0.97 -14.64 -4.01
N HIS A 532 -0.23 -15.05 -3.65
CA HIS A 532 -1.13 -15.72 -4.58
C HIS A 532 -2.57 -15.27 -4.35
N ALA A 533 -3.39 -15.41 -5.40
CA ALA A 533 -4.82 -15.16 -5.36
C ALA A 533 -5.54 -16.13 -6.28
N PHE A 534 -6.70 -16.58 -5.85
CA PHE A 534 -7.64 -17.33 -6.66
C PHE A 534 -9.05 -16.83 -6.35
N TYR A 535 -9.82 -16.55 -7.40
CA TYR A 535 -11.23 -16.18 -7.30
C TYR A 535 -12.09 -17.05 -8.21
N GLN A 536 -13.25 -17.44 -7.71
CA GLN A 536 -14.35 -18.02 -8.45
C GLN A 536 -15.51 -17.04 -8.45
N ALA A 537 -15.99 -16.65 -9.64
CA ALA A 537 -17.18 -15.84 -9.84
C ALA A 537 -18.35 -16.71 -10.32
N LEU A 538 -19.51 -16.57 -9.68
CA LEU A 538 -20.74 -17.32 -9.98
C LEU A 538 -21.93 -16.35 -9.93
N GLY A 539 -22.80 -16.40 -10.96
CA GLY A 539 -23.97 -15.52 -10.96
C GLY A 539 -24.71 -15.46 -12.28
N GLU A 540 -25.29 -14.31 -12.55
CA GLU A 540 -26.06 -14.06 -13.76
C GLU A 540 -25.97 -12.60 -14.20
N ASP A 541 -26.10 -12.39 -15.51
CA ASP A 541 -26.41 -11.13 -16.15
C ASP A 541 -27.74 -11.29 -16.89
N THR A 542 -28.69 -10.42 -16.61
CA THR A 542 -30.05 -10.53 -17.14
C THR A 542 -30.13 -10.31 -18.65
N PHE A 543 -29.17 -9.58 -19.21
CA PHE A 543 -29.02 -9.40 -20.64
C PHE A 543 -27.60 -8.91 -20.98
N ASN A 544 -26.73 -9.82 -21.40
CA ASN A 544 -25.38 -9.42 -21.83
C ASN A 544 -25.42 -8.80 -23.24
N PRO A 545 -24.88 -7.59 -23.46
CA PRO A 545 -24.95 -6.92 -24.75
C PRO A 545 -24.25 -7.67 -25.90
N ILE A 546 -23.17 -8.39 -25.62
CA ILE A 546 -22.45 -9.19 -26.63
C ILE A 546 -23.23 -10.46 -26.95
N ALA A 547 -23.65 -11.20 -25.94
CA ALA A 547 -24.41 -12.43 -26.11
C ALA A 547 -25.84 -12.19 -26.65
N GLY A 548 -26.41 -10.99 -26.49
CA GLY A 548 -27.76 -10.64 -26.87
C GLY A 548 -28.84 -11.37 -26.08
N ARG A 549 -28.52 -11.85 -24.89
CA ARG A 549 -29.41 -12.66 -24.01
C ARG A 549 -28.95 -12.68 -22.57
N ARG A 550 -29.82 -13.23 -21.69
CA ARG A 550 -29.43 -13.61 -20.34
C ARG A 550 -28.33 -14.65 -20.38
N VAL A 551 -27.30 -14.48 -19.52
CA VAL A 551 -26.22 -15.44 -19.36
C VAL A 551 -26.01 -15.81 -17.89
N THR A 552 -25.55 -17.04 -17.67
CA THR A 552 -25.11 -17.51 -16.35
C THR A 552 -23.60 -17.38 -16.26
N VAL A 553 -23.11 -16.74 -15.22
CA VAL A 553 -21.68 -16.50 -15.00
C VAL A 553 -21.05 -17.67 -14.27
N ASN A 554 -19.92 -18.14 -14.80
CA ASN A 554 -19.01 -19.10 -14.14
C ASN A 554 -17.59 -18.87 -14.64
N ALA A 555 -16.83 -18.08 -13.88
CA ALA A 555 -15.53 -17.57 -14.32
C ALA A 555 -14.49 -17.62 -13.19
N GLN A 556 -13.21 -17.71 -13.55
CA GLN A 556 -12.10 -17.85 -12.62
C GLN A 556 -10.99 -16.84 -12.89
N MET A 557 -10.29 -16.47 -11.80
CA MET A 557 -9.04 -15.72 -11.82
C MET A 557 -8.00 -16.40 -10.94
N ALA A 558 -6.75 -16.40 -11.37
CA ALA A 558 -5.61 -16.85 -10.58
C ALA A 558 -4.40 -15.95 -10.79
N ALA A 559 -3.68 -15.64 -9.71
CA ALA A 559 -2.45 -14.88 -9.74
C ALA A 559 -1.42 -15.48 -8.78
N VAL A 560 -0.16 -15.49 -9.16
CA VAL A 560 0.95 -15.90 -8.31
C VAL A 560 2.14 -14.98 -8.57
N GLU A 561 2.76 -14.49 -7.51
CA GLU A 561 4.01 -13.77 -7.55
C GLU A 561 4.99 -14.38 -6.56
N LEU A 562 6.18 -14.68 -7.02
CA LEU A 562 7.33 -15.09 -6.23
C LEU A 562 8.38 -13.99 -6.30
N SER A 563 8.95 -13.63 -5.16
CA SER A 563 10.09 -12.72 -5.14
C SER A 563 11.18 -13.17 -4.19
N TYR A 564 12.39 -12.77 -4.51
CA TYR A 564 13.60 -13.11 -3.74
C TYR A 564 14.43 -11.86 -3.56
N ASP A 565 14.68 -11.52 -2.29
CA ASP A 565 15.49 -10.37 -1.91
C ASP A 565 16.94 -10.77 -1.77
N ARG A 566 17.82 -10.11 -2.54
CA ARG A 566 19.26 -10.25 -2.45
C ARG A 566 19.90 -8.89 -2.38
N ASP A 567 20.42 -8.57 -1.20
CA ASP A 567 21.04 -7.28 -0.88
C ASP A 567 20.07 -6.11 -1.21
N TRP A 568 20.42 -5.29 -2.19
CA TRP A 568 19.64 -4.12 -2.63
C TRP A 568 18.75 -4.41 -3.84
N ILE A 569 18.61 -5.67 -4.27
CA ILE A 569 17.80 -6.08 -5.42
C ILE A 569 16.75 -7.08 -4.99
N ARG A 570 15.50 -6.83 -5.36
CA ARG A 570 14.39 -7.80 -5.33
C ARG A 570 14.13 -8.31 -6.74
N TYR A 571 14.30 -9.58 -6.96
CA TYR A 571 13.86 -10.25 -8.19
C TYR A 571 12.43 -10.74 -8.04
N ARG A 572 11.61 -10.56 -9.08
CA ARG A 572 10.20 -10.98 -9.11
C ARG A 572 9.90 -11.80 -10.34
N VAL A 573 9.05 -12.81 -10.17
CA VAL A 573 8.43 -13.57 -11.26
C VAL A 573 6.95 -13.69 -10.91
N SER A 574 6.07 -13.29 -11.84
CA SER A 574 4.63 -13.30 -11.59
C SER A 574 3.90 -13.92 -12.77
N THR A 575 2.74 -14.51 -12.50
CA THR A 575 1.80 -14.97 -13.53
C THR A 575 0.39 -14.58 -13.12
N PHE A 576 -0.41 -14.22 -14.12
CA PHE A 576 -1.81 -13.82 -13.95
C PHE A 576 -2.66 -14.47 -15.02
N TYR A 577 -3.78 -15.01 -14.61
CA TYR A 577 -4.74 -15.65 -15.49
C TYR A 577 -6.17 -15.23 -15.13
N THR A 578 -6.94 -14.83 -16.14
CA THR A 578 -8.39 -14.80 -16.06
C THR A 578 -8.99 -15.66 -17.17
N SER A 579 -10.04 -16.41 -16.83
CA SER A 579 -10.77 -17.17 -17.82
C SER A 579 -11.42 -16.25 -18.87
N GLY A 580 -11.51 -16.72 -20.11
CA GLY A 580 -12.19 -16.04 -21.20
C GLY A 580 -13.40 -16.85 -21.71
N ASP A 581 -14.31 -16.20 -22.41
CA ASP A 581 -15.49 -16.85 -23.00
C ASP A 581 -15.17 -17.43 -24.38
N ALA A 582 -15.30 -18.75 -24.49
CA ALA A 582 -15.06 -19.48 -25.73
C ALA A 582 -16.29 -19.57 -26.65
N ASN A 583 -17.49 -19.19 -26.17
CA ASN A 583 -18.70 -19.17 -26.96
C ASN A 583 -19.64 -18.04 -26.54
N PRO A 584 -19.41 -16.83 -27.02
CA PRO A 584 -20.16 -15.63 -26.61
C PRO A 584 -21.65 -15.70 -26.95
N ARG A 585 -22.08 -16.69 -27.74
CA ARG A 585 -23.48 -16.83 -28.21
C ARG A 585 -24.30 -17.81 -27.38
N ASP A 586 -23.71 -18.59 -26.50
CA ASP A 586 -24.45 -19.49 -25.62
C ASP A 586 -25.00 -18.74 -24.38
N GLY A 587 -25.73 -19.37 -23.53
CA GLY A 587 -26.27 -18.77 -22.32
C GLY A 587 -25.32 -18.76 -21.13
N ARG A 588 -23.99 -18.91 -21.33
CA ARG A 588 -22.98 -19.02 -20.29
C ARG A 588 -21.87 -18.02 -20.54
N ALA A 589 -21.58 -17.20 -19.56
CA ALA A 589 -20.46 -16.27 -19.58
C ALA A 589 -19.30 -16.83 -18.72
N ARG A 590 -18.15 -17.00 -19.34
CA ARG A 590 -16.98 -17.65 -18.72
C ARG A 590 -15.77 -16.72 -18.59
N GLY A 591 -15.85 -15.50 -19.08
CA GLY A 591 -14.81 -14.50 -18.91
C GLY A 591 -14.86 -13.92 -17.50
N PHE A 592 -13.77 -13.95 -16.76
CA PHE A 592 -13.73 -13.33 -15.42
C PHE A 592 -13.70 -11.81 -15.56
N ASP A 593 -14.47 -11.14 -14.70
CA ASP A 593 -14.41 -9.71 -14.47
C ASP A 593 -14.54 -9.43 -12.97
N SER A 594 -13.91 -8.36 -12.50
CA SER A 594 -13.90 -7.92 -11.11
C SER A 594 -15.11 -7.02 -10.81
N ILE A 595 -15.23 -6.55 -9.58
CA ILE A 595 -16.18 -5.49 -9.21
C ILE A 595 -15.58 -4.15 -9.65
N GLU A 596 -14.48 -3.76 -9.00
CA GLU A 596 -13.69 -2.59 -9.32
C GLU A 596 -12.26 -2.84 -8.85
N ASP A 597 -11.39 -3.29 -9.77
CA ASP A 597 -10.04 -3.69 -9.45
C ASP A 597 -9.02 -2.57 -9.67
N LEU A 598 -8.02 -2.53 -8.80
CA LEU A 598 -6.85 -1.67 -8.91
C LEU A 598 -5.61 -2.44 -8.49
N PRO A 599 -5.16 -3.42 -9.29
CA PRO A 599 -4.13 -4.34 -8.83
C PRO A 599 -2.73 -3.74 -8.81
N ASN A 600 -2.07 -3.85 -7.67
CA ASN A 600 -0.64 -3.63 -7.55
C ASN A 600 0.11 -4.94 -7.80
N PHE A 601 0.32 -5.26 -9.07
CA PHE A 601 0.85 -6.55 -9.50
C PHE A 601 1.66 -6.42 -10.80
N ALA A 602 2.65 -7.29 -11.02
CA ALA A 602 3.39 -7.42 -12.27
C ALA A 602 3.93 -6.11 -12.87
N GLY A 603 4.52 -5.27 -12.01
CA GLY A 603 5.09 -3.98 -12.42
C GLY A 603 4.20 -2.77 -12.12
N GLY A 604 2.93 -2.96 -11.79
CA GLY A 604 2.03 -1.87 -11.42
C GLY A 604 2.04 -0.74 -12.45
N LEU A 605 2.21 0.50 -12.01
CA LEU A 605 2.25 1.69 -12.87
C LEU A 605 3.34 1.70 -13.94
N PHE A 606 4.44 0.97 -13.72
CA PHE A 606 5.54 0.88 -14.70
C PHE A 606 5.23 -0.06 -15.86
N SER A 607 4.10 -0.76 -15.82
CA SER A 607 3.56 -1.54 -16.93
C SER A 607 2.63 -0.67 -17.78
N SER A 608 2.89 -0.58 -19.09
CA SER A 608 2.00 0.10 -20.03
C SER A 608 0.62 -0.57 -20.06
N TRP A 609 0.60 -1.90 -20.03
CA TRP A 609 -0.66 -2.65 -19.99
C TRP A 609 -1.51 -2.33 -18.75
N ASN A 610 -0.90 -2.25 -17.59
CA ASN A 610 -1.66 -1.95 -16.37
C ASN A 610 -2.18 -0.50 -16.38
N ARG A 611 -1.33 0.48 -16.71
CA ARG A 611 -1.67 1.90 -16.60
C ARG A 611 -2.62 2.38 -17.66
N GLU A 612 -2.40 2.00 -18.94
CA GLU A 612 -3.10 2.61 -20.05
C GLU A 612 -4.48 2.00 -20.32
N GLY A 613 -5.47 2.85 -20.58
CA GLY A 613 -6.74 2.45 -21.16
C GLY A 613 -6.62 2.29 -22.68
N ILE A 614 -7.22 1.26 -23.25
CA ILE A 614 -7.14 0.97 -24.69
C ILE A 614 -8.57 0.85 -25.26
N ARG A 615 -8.99 1.84 -26.03
CA ARG A 615 -10.30 1.84 -26.72
C ARG A 615 -10.36 0.76 -27.78
N LEU A 616 -11.50 0.09 -27.86
CA LEU A 616 -11.76 -0.96 -28.83
C LEU A 616 -12.51 -0.44 -30.06
N THR A 617 -13.47 0.46 -29.85
CA THR A 617 -14.36 0.97 -30.91
C THR A 617 -14.46 2.50 -30.85
N GLY A 618 -15.19 3.12 -31.77
CA GLY A 618 -15.45 4.56 -31.74
C GLY A 618 -16.42 4.99 -30.63
N SER A 619 -17.18 4.05 -30.04
CA SER A 619 -17.90 4.25 -28.79
C SER A 619 -16.93 4.15 -27.59
N ASP A 620 -17.37 4.44 -26.40
CA ASP A 620 -16.48 4.41 -25.22
C ASP A 620 -16.19 3.00 -24.66
N VAL A 621 -16.21 1.98 -25.51
CA VAL A 621 -15.87 0.60 -25.12
C VAL A 621 -14.36 0.41 -25.14
N LEU A 622 -13.85 -0.09 -24.02
CA LEU A 622 -12.44 -0.35 -23.81
C LEU A 622 -12.19 -1.87 -23.83
N ILE A 623 -11.17 -2.32 -24.54
CA ILE A 623 -10.65 -3.66 -24.35
C ILE A 623 -9.92 -3.74 -23.02
N LYS A 624 -9.24 -2.66 -22.63
CA LYS A 624 -8.45 -2.56 -21.42
C LYS A 624 -8.78 -1.23 -20.72
N SER A 625 -9.35 -1.33 -19.53
CA SER A 625 -9.59 -0.18 -18.66
C SER A 625 -8.30 0.31 -17.99
N PRO A 626 -8.11 1.62 -17.77
CA PRO A 626 -6.99 2.13 -16.98
C PRO A 626 -6.96 1.46 -15.59
N GLY A 627 -5.77 1.15 -15.08
CA GLY A 627 -5.58 0.57 -13.75
C GLY A 627 -5.93 -0.91 -13.61
N SER A 628 -6.70 -1.51 -14.51
CA SER A 628 -7.05 -2.93 -14.49
C SER A 628 -6.05 -3.77 -15.28
N LEU A 629 -5.93 -5.06 -14.97
CA LEU A 629 -5.20 -6.05 -15.76
C LEU A 629 -6.12 -6.80 -16.74
N ILE A 630 -7.43 -6.73 -16.54
CA ILE A 630 -8.44 -7.57 -17.18
C ILE A 630 -8.92 -6.94 -18.50
N PRO A 631 -8.88 -7.64 -19.63
CA PRO A 631 -9.49 -7.17 -20.87
C PRO A 631 -11.00 -7.45 -20.88
N ALA A 632 -11.72 -6.73 -20.04
CA ALA A 632 -13.13 -7.02 -19.72
C ALA A 632 -14.13 -6.50 -20.77
N VAL A 633 -13.69 -5.68 -21.73
CA VAL A 633 -14.59 -5.05 -22.72
C VAL A 633 -15.71 -4.27 -22.02
N ARG A 634 -15.34 -3.48 -21.02
CA ARG A 634 -16.23 -2.52 -20.34
C ARG A 634 -16.28 -1.18 -21.09
N ALA A 635 -17.31 -0.41 -20.84
CA ALA A 635 -17.37 0.98 -21.34
C ALA A 635 -16.58 1.94 -20.45
N SER A 636 -16.54 1.71 -19.16
CA SER A 636 -15.77 2.50 -18.17
C SER A 636 -15.39 1.60 -17.00
N PRO A 637 -14.25 1.82 -16.34
CA PRO A 637 -13.88 1.07 -15.14
C PRO A 637 -14.82 1.34 -13.97
N GLU A 638 -15.15 2.62 -13.73
CA GLU A 638 -15.91 3.05 -12.56
C GLU A 638 -17.41 3.22 -12.84
N GLU A 639 -17.83 3.63 -14.06
CA GLU A 639 -19.22 3.96 -14.41
C GLU A 639 -19.92 2.85 -15.21
N GLY A 640 -19.14 2.00 -15.90
CA GLY A 640 -19.64 0.88 -16.69
C GLY A 640 -19.93 -0.36 -15.85
N GLN A 641 -20.69 -1.30 -16.43
CA GLN A 641 -21.00 -2.58 -15.78
C GLN A 641 -19.95 -3.64 -16.07
N ALA A 642 -19.78 -4.59 -15.13
CA ALA A 642 -18.94 -5.76 -15.32
C ALA A 642 -19.41 -6.59 -16.53
N ASN A 643 -18.47 -7.16 -17.29
CA ASN A 643 -18.80 -7.94 -18.48
C ASN A 643 -18.07 -9.30 -18.47
N PHE A 644 -18.83 -10.36 -18.31
CA PHE A 644 -18.32 -11.73 -18.22
C PHE A 644 -18.27 -12.44 -19.58
N VAL A 645 -18.65 -11.78 -20.68
CA VAL A 645 -18.41 -12.23 -22.04
C VAL A 645 -17.21 -11.46 -22.59
N ASN A 646 -16.03 -11.84 -22.17
CA ASN A 646 -14.78 -11.17 -22.46
C ASN A 646 -13.66 -12.17 -22.83
N PRO A 647 -12.55 -11.73 -23.39
CA PRO A 647 -11.48 -12.64 -23.82
C PRO A 647 -10.66 -13.25 -22.69
N GLY A 648 -10.70 -12.67 -21.48
CA GLY A 648 -9.75 -13.04 -20.43
C GLY A 648 -8.29 -12.83 -20.85
N ILE A 649 -7.37 -13.08 -19.93
CA ILE A 649 -5.94 -12.87 -20.15
C ILE A 649 -5.11 -13.98 -19.52
N PHE A 650 -3.96 -14.26 -20.10
CA PHE A 650 -2.83 -14.92 -19.48
C PHE A 650 -1.59 -14.08 -19.70
N PHE A 651 -0.84 -13.79 -18.66
CA PHE A 651 0.48 -13.22 -18.82
C PHE A 651 1.51 -13.77 -17.83
N ALA A 652 2.78 -13.68 -18.21
CA ALA A 652 3.93 -13.94 -17.37
C ALA A 652 4.78 -12.67 -17.25
N ASN A 653 5.23 -12.39 -16.06
CA ASN A 653 6.06 -11.24 -15.72
C ASN A 653 7.41 -11.67 -15.16
N ALA A 654 8.45 -10.94 -15.52
CA ALA A 654 9.71 -10.92 -14.79
C ALA A 654 10.08 -9.47 -14.48
N GLY A 655 10.48 -9.21 -13.24
CA GLY A 655 10.80 -7.87 -12.78
C GLY A 655 11.92 -7.83 -11.76
N ALA A 656 12.47 -6.64 -11.56
CA ALA A 656 13.43 -6.37 -10.50
C ALA A 656 13.20 -4.97 -9.93
N ASP A 657 13.29 -4.88 -8.60
CA ASP A 657 13.27 -3.62 -7.87
C ASP A 657 14.66 -3.40 -7.27
N PHE A 658 15.15 -2.18 -7.35
CA PHE A 658 16.50 -1.79 -6.97
C PHE A 658 16.45 -0.73 -5.88
N ASP A 659 16.84 -1.04 -4.65
CA ASP A 659 17.02 -0.07 -3.57
C ASP A 659 18.42 0.55 -3.68
N ILE A 660 18.64 1.41 -4.68
CA ILE A 660 19.95 1.99 -5.05
C ILE A 660 20.52 2.81 -3.90
N THR A 661 19.67 3.59 -3.24
CA THR A 661 19.96 4.28 -1.99
C THR A 661 18.70 4.28 -1.11
N PRO A 662 18.76 4.64 0.19
CA PRO A 662 17.55 4.79 1.01
C PRO A 662 16.53 5.80 0.45
N LYS A 663 16.96 6.68 -0.46
CA LYS A 663 16.14 7.73 -1.09
C LYS A 663 15.86 7.48 -2.57
N LEU A 664 16.52 6.51 -3.18
CA LEU A 664 16.41 6.25 -4.62
C LEU A 664 16.14 4.77 -4.87
N LYS A 665 15.01 4.49 -5.52
CA LYS A 665 14.66 3.16 -6.01
C LYS A 665 14.57 3.16 -7.54
N GLY A 666 14.81 2.03 -8.13
CA GLY A 666 14.59 1.76 -9.54
C GLY A 666 13.70 0.55 -9.74
N PHE A 667 13.01 0.48 -10.87
CA PHE A 667 12.10 -0.60 -11.21
C PHE A 667 12.30 -1.01 -12.67
N ALA A 668 12.29 -2.31 -12.92
CA ALA A 668 12.33 -2.84 -14.28
C ALA A 668 11.35 -4.02 -14.39
N ASN A 669 10.56 -4.07 -15.46
CA ASN A 669 9.55 -5.09 -15.69
C ASN A 669 9.48 -5.51 -17.15
N VAL A 670 9.18 -6.77 -17.39
CA VAL A 670 8.78 -7.31 -18.68
C VAL A 670 7.56 -8.20 -18.49
N ASN A 671 6.52 -7.96 -19.29
CA ASN A 671 5.29 -8.75 -19.33
C ASN A 671 5.10 -9.36 -20.71
N PHE A 672 4.84 -10.64 -20.78
CA PHE A 672 4.42 -11.35 -21.99
C PHE A 672 2.91 -11.57 -21.91
N LEU A 673 2.14 -10.89 -22.77
CA LEU A 673 0.70 -10.76 -22.69
C LEU A 673 0.00 -11.57 -23.79
N ARG A 674 -1.10 -12.25 -23.43
CA ARG A 674 -1.85 -13.10 -24.33
C ARG A 674 -3.32 -13.16 -23.90
N PHE A 675 -4.26 -13.03 -24.83
CA PHE A 675 -5.68 -13.35 -24.60
C PHE A 675 -5.84 -14.84 -24.24
N ALA A 676 -6.64 -15.12 -23.22
CA ALA A 676 -6.99 -16.52 -22.88
C ALA A 676 -7.89 -17.12 -23.97
N ARG A 677 -8.80 -16.32 -24.51
CA ARG A 677 -9.73 -16.63 -25.60
C ARG A 677 -9.86 -15.42 -26.52
N THR A 678 -10.27 -15.63 -27.77
CA THR A 678 -10.49 -14.55 -28.74
C THR A 678 -11.89 -14.51 -29.30
N GLU A 679 -12.69 -15.54 -29.05
CA GLU A 679 -14.01 -15.73 -29.65
C GLU A 679 -14.99 -14.57 -29.33
N ALA A 680 -14.90 -14.00 -28.13
CA ALA A 680 -15.72 -12.83 -27.76
C ALA A 680 -15.35 -11.58 -28.61
N LEU A 681 -14.06 -11.38 -28.87
CA LEU A 681 -13.56 -10.28 -29.71
C LEU A 681 -13.88 -10.53 -31.19
N GLU A 682 -13.71 -11.76 -31.67
CA GLU A 682 -14.04 -12.13 -33.05
C GLU A 682 -15.52 -11.87 -33.36
N TYR A 683 -16.38 -12.24 -32.39
CA TYR A 683 -17.81 -12.01 -32.52
C TYR A 683 -18.17 -10.51 -32.48
N LEU A 684 -17.59 -9.76 -31.55
CA LEU A 684 -17.86 -8.32 -31.39
C LEU A 684 -17.39 -7.51 -32.58
N LEU A 685 -16.19 -7.82 -33.12
CA LEU A 685 -15.56 -7.08 -34.22
C LEU A 685 -15.94 -7.62 -35.61
N PHE A 686 -16.72 -8.69 -35.70
CA PHE A 686 -17.04 -9.39 -36.95
C PHE A 686 -15.80 -9.79 -37.75
N GLN A 687 -14.73 -10.19 -37.04
CA GLN A 687 -13.42 -10.51 -37.60
C GLN A 687 -12.90 -11.83 -37.03
N SER A 688 -12.50 -12.76 -37.90
CA SER A 688 -11.90 -14.05 -37.51
C SER A 688 -10.92 -14.50 -38.60
N PRO A 689 -9.75 -15.08 -38.20
CA PRO A 689 -9.32 -15.29 -36.82
C PRO A 689 -8.65 -14.06 -36.19
N ILE A 690 -8.73 -13.93 -34.86
CA ILE A 690 -7.90 -13.04 -34.06
C ILE A 690 -6.88 -13.93 -33.29
N HIS A 691 -5.58 -13.60 -33.42
CA HIS A 691 -4.54 -14.33 -32.71
C HIS A 691 -4.52 -14.00 -31.21
N HIS A 692 -4.02 -14.93 -30.41
CA HIS A 692 -4.01 -14.75 -28.95
C HIS A 692 -2.94 -13.76 -28.45
N THR A 693 -1.83 -13.57 -29.15
CA THR A 693 -0.69 -12.78 -28.65
C THR A 693 -0.99 -11.30 -28.63
N ILE A 694 -1.10 -10.69 -27.43
CA ILE A 694 -1.27 -9.25 -27.26
C ILE A 694 0.06 -8.55 -27.53
N GLY A 695 1.14 -8.97 -26.86
CA GLY A 695 2.45 -8.39 -27.08
C GLY A 695 3.40 -8.56 -25.88
N THR A 696 4.49 -7.82 -25.96
CA THR A 696 5.48 -7.70 -24.90
C THR A 696 5.48 -6.27 -24.36
N ASP A 697 5.26 -6.14 -23.06
CA ASP A 697 5.26 -4.86 -22.35
C ASP A 697 6.55 -4.74 -21.54
N LEU A 698 7.29 -3.65 -21.76
CA LEU A 698 8.53 -3.34 -21.08
C LEU A 698 8.35 -2.03 -20.32
N GLY A 699 8.67 -2.04 -19.02
CA GLY A 699 8.54 -0.87 -18.16
C GLY A 699 9.79 -0.62 -17.35
N LEU A 700 10.18 0.64 -17.25
CA LEU A 700 11.25 1.13 -16.40
C LEU A 700 10.71 2.28 -15.55
N GLY A 701 11.16 2.36 -14.33
CA GLY A 701 10.75 3.44 -13.46
C GLY A 701 11.70 3.71 -12.32
N VAL A 702 11.48 4.84 -11.71
CA VAL A 702 12.33 5.37 -10.65
C VAL A 702 11.53 6.19 -9.67
N GLU A 703 11.89 6.10 -8.38
CA GLU A 703 11.33 6.87 -7.27
C GLU A 703 12.44 7.56 -6.49
N TYR A 704 12.26 8.84 -6.18
CA TYR A 704 13.20 9.63 -5.40
C TYR A 704 12.54 10.45 -4.29
N ARG A 705 13.14 10.38 -3.11
CA ARG A 705 12.80 11.23 -1.96
C ARG A 705 13.99 12.16 -1.69
N PRO A 706 13.86 13.47 -1.84
CA PRO A 706 14.97 14.40 -1.58
C PRO A 706 15.53 14.26 -0.16
N PRO A 707 16.84 14.51 0.05
CA PRO A 707 17.43 14.52 1.38
C PRO A 707 16.73 15.53 2.31
N LEU A 708 16.61 15.15 3.58
CA LEU A 708 15.94 15.92 4.63
C LEU A 708 14.45 16.19 4.41
N SER A 709 13.81 15.51 3.43
CA SER A 709 12.39 15.64 3.20
C SER A 709 11.76 14.27 2.90
N GLU A 710 10.85 13.82 3.75
CA GLU A 710 9.96 12.70 3.49
C GLU A 710 8.64 13.15 2.83
N ASN A 711 8.42 14.46 2.78
CA ASN A 711 7.19 15.10 2.33
C ASN A 711 7.15 15.31 0.82
N ILE A 712 8.26 15.09 0.14
CA ILE A 712 8.37 15.23 -1.32
C ILE A 712 8.71 13.86 -1.91
N VAL A 713 7.89 13.43 -2.86
CA VAL A 713 8.14 12.21 -3.64
C VAL A 713 8.11 12.58 -5.11
N LEU A 714 9.18 12.29 -5.81
CA LEU A 714 9.30 12.46 -7.25
C LEU A 714 9.29 11.10 -7.92
N THR A 715 8.54 10.95 -8.98
CA THR A 715 8.34 9.71 -9.69
C THR A 715 8.50 9.92 -11.18
N GLY A 716 9.12 8.96 -11.85
CA GLY A 716 9.17 8.97 -13.31
C GLY A 716 9.31 7.57 -13.88
N GLY A 717 8.76 7.36 -15.05
CA GLY A 717 8.84 6.08 -15.72
C GLY A 717 8.56 6.16 -17.20
N ALA A 718 9.01 5.12 -17.90
CA ALA A 718 8.74 4.89 -19.30
C ALA A 718 8.28 3.46 -19.52
N ALA A 719 7.29 3.28 -20.38
CA ALA A 719 6.78 1.96 -20.72
C ALA A 719 6.55 1.84 -22.23
N VAL A 720 6.74 0.64 -22.76
CA VAL A 720 6.59 0.34 -24.18
C VAL A 720 5.86 -0.98 -24.33
N LEU A 721 4.73 -0.98 -25.03
CA LEU A 721 4.06 -2.20 -25.48
C LEU A 721 4.38 -2.46 -26.95
N GLN A 722 5.15 -3.51 -27.20
CA GLN A 722 5.42 -4.02 -28.55
C GLN A 722 4.26 -4.95 -28.98
N PRO A 723 3.43 -4.55 -29.96
CA PRO A 723 2.26 -5.33 -30.34
C PRO A 723 2.59 -6.72 -30.88
N GLY A 724 1.90 -7.73 -30.35
CA GLY A 724 1.84 -9.08 -30.92
C GLY A 724 0.81 -9.18 -32.06
N GLN A 725 0.66 -10.38 -32.63
CA GLN A 725 -0.21 -10.56 -33.79
C GLN A 725 -1.68 -10.31 -33.45
N GLY A 726 -2.18 -10.79 -32.30
CA GLY A 726 -3.57 -10.57 -31.90
C GLY A 726 -3.91 -9.12 -31.68
N PHE A 727 -2.96 -8.32 -31.17
CA PHE A 727 -3.15 -6.88 -31.05
C PHE A 727 -3.15 -6.20 -32.42
N LYS A 728 -2.30 -6.65 -33.36
CA LYS A 728 -2.25 -6.16 -34.74
C LYS A 728 -3.50 -6.51 -35.56
N ASP A 729 -4.12 -7.63 -35.25
CA ASP A 729 -5.38 -8.04 -35.90
C ASP A 729 -6.53 -7.06 -35.54
N ILE A 730 -6.48 -6.47 -34.35
CA ILE A 730 -7.50 -5.54 -33.86
C ILE A 730 -7.12 -4.09 -34.18
N TYR A 731 -5.86 -3.75 -33.97
CA TYR A 731 -5.33 -2.38 -34.07
C TYR A 731 -4.21 -2.28 -35.12
N THR A 732 -3.66 -1.06 -35.25
CA THR A 732 -2.47 -0.87 -36.08
C THR A 732 -1.23 -1.51 -35.42
N GLY A 733 -0.25 -1.94 -36.20
CA GLY A 733 1.00 -2.52 -35.71
C GLY A 733 1.99 -1.54 -35.09
N ARG A 734 1.58 -0.30 -34.76
CA ARG A 734 2.44 0.71 -34.15
C ARG A 734 2.73 0.35 -32.70
N THR A 735 4.00 0.47 -32.30
CA THR A 735 4.43 0.33 -30.90
C THR A 735 3.77 1.40 -30.05
N LEU A 736 3.18 0.99 -28.94
CA LEU A 736 2.66 1.90 -27.92
C LEU A 736 3.78 2.30 -26.97
N PHE A 737 3.74 3.51 -26.50
CA PHE A 737 4.68 3.99 -25.50
C PHE A 737 3.99 4.94 -24.52
N SER A 738 4.58 5.09 -23.35
CA SER A 738 4.21 6.09 -22.38
C SER A 738 5.44 6.59 -21.64
N LEU A 739 5.50 7.89 -21.42
CA LEU A 739 6.47 8.57 -20.57
C LEU A 739 5.70 9.38 -19.55
N PHE A 740 5.85 9.05 -18.28
CA PHE A 740 5.09 9.68 -17.21
C PHE A 740 5.98 10.17 -16.07
N GLY A 741 5.46 11.10 -15.32
CA GLY A 741 6.08 11.59 -14.10
C GLY A 741 5.06 12.14 -13.11
N SER A 742 5.36 12.06 -11.82
CA SER A 742 4.59 12.75 -10.81
C SER A 742 5.48 13.45 -9.78
N VAL A 743 4.92 14.48 -9.18
CA VAL A 743 5.49 15.20 -8.06
C VAL A 743 4.43 15.29 -6.99
N LYS A 744 4.72 14.71 -5.84
CA LYS A 744 3.81 14.68 -4.69
C LYS A 744 4.41 15.42 -3.51
N PHE A 745 3.67 16.41 -3.02
CA PHE A 745 3.95 17.11 -1.77
C PHE A 745 2.92 16.68 -0.73
N THR A 746 3.39 16.37 0.49
CA THR A 746 2.50 16.02 1.61
C THR A 746 2.88 16.86 2.83
N PHE A 747 1.89 17.57 3.39
CA PHE A 747 2.01 18.28 4.67
C PHE A 747 1.45 17.41 5.79
#